data_50d51b1f80ef2b2d003b2bd0fd3dbf63
#
_entry.id   50d51b1f80ef2b2d003b2bd0fd3dbf63
#
_cell.length_a   1.000
_cell.length_b   1.000
_cell.length_c   1.000
_cell.angle_alpha   90.00
_cell.angle_beta   90.00
_cell.angle_gamma   90.00
#
_symmetry.space_group_name_H-M   'P 1'
#
loop_
_entity.id
_entity.type
_entity.pdbx_description
1 polymer ?
#
loop_
_entity_poly.entity_id
_entity_poly.type
_entity_poly.pdbx_seq_one_letter_code
_entity_poly.pdbx_strand_id
1 'polypeptide(L)'
;MNYHFNFFKNSPKITTQLKKLLQILIIPLLLWNGTIVAQSISYGNLTTEEGLPSNTVYQIKQDKKGFIWIATANGLVRYDGRDFQLFNPKKIKDKDILGLFIDNENQVWFWNMRGQLFYIKNKNIYTAFIDNKKVINFIQDKKGIYWFVAKGDGLYQLSNNKKEVKLIEKKASLQSLQVYEDNILTGYSSMQYVFSDNKKIGSFDMTNSDRKVQFIKEKFNFKILNHHRYTIQTPENYIYLLDENGFFASRPFKQYEKSLEGTLVDIYQDNNDNYWVMTTSDTYIFDKNYQVLDNSKLFLRNEKVTYYFNDKEGNHWIVIKDKGIKIIPSIYFLSDDFSQILLSVNSLYLNQNDLLIGTDNGKLLIKNLKTKTLKILQFEGDFTINGINESTLEDKFWLNSFSKSIYLNADYSIKMDNIGLGIISYKTIWNKGKNDPLFIGNYGGVLRIPANEIPYFLQINQNKMDITWYDLRLRYRVKGINHRTYAIEKVKDEFWFGSMDGLYYYKKDSAVLSSIKELQNSWITHIVNQKDTVWVGTQTNGVFQIINKKVRKVFNETNGLVSNNCKSLIVELNGIVWVGTNNGINKINTNTGEVDLINNLDGLLSNDVNDLVVSDKSVFVATAEGLVTFDKNIQTKNKVAPPIYLSKFQIFDKDTVLQDNYVLRHNQNNIRIHFTGVSFRSQGTFKYKYRMKPIVADWVETQSNIVSFPILNSGKYFFEAYAINEDGVESEVPIRISIIVKAPFWQTWWFWLLVGGLVLFIVWWIIQTRIRRIEERLELENEFQQKINELKMQALQAQMNPHFIFNALNAIQHYLITGKGEQATIYLAKFAKLIRMIFEYSKQISIVLTDEVDFLKLYLELEKLRFKNKVAVDFLVSSDVYTDDFNVPPLVIQPIIENCFKHGLLHKESNSKIKIAFTNENGWIKCVVEDNGIGREKAKTMQKYKSKKHNSSGLKITKERLNIWINQQKSKIEQIDCFKIIDLKDENGNASGTRIEMILGKMELE
;
A
#
# COMPACT_ATOMS: atom_id res chain seq x y z
N MET A 1 -23.07 -18.89 -26.07
CA MET A 1 -22.83 -19.59 -27.32
C MET A 1 -23.36 -21.02 -27.18
N ASN A 2 -24.67 -21.19 -27.37
CA ASN A 2 -25.35 -22.49 -27.53
C ASN A 2 -25.47 -22.71 -29.01
N TYR A 3 -24.77 -23.68 -29.57
CA TYR A 3 -25.14 -24.43 -30.80
C TYR A 3 -24.09 -25.49 -31.05
N HIS A 4 -24.55 -26.69 -31.28
CA HIS A 4 -23.87 -27.94 -31.62
C HIS A 4 -23.59 -28.94 -30.51
N PHE A 5 -24.67 -29.58 -30.03
CA PHE A 5 -24.63 -30.98 -29.59
C PHE A 5 -26.00 -31.61 -29.84
N ASN A 6 -26.28 -31.88 -31.10
CA ASN A 6 -27.40 -32.72 -31.48
C ASN A 6 -27.00 -33.59 -32.67
N PHE A 7 -26.16 -34.58 -32.44
CA PHE A 7 -25.93 -35.69 -33.38
C PHE A 7 -25.44 -36.91 -32.59
N PHE A 8 -26.30 -37.54 -31.87
CA PHE A 8 -26.16 -38.97 -31.45
C PHE A 8 -27.39 -39.34 -30.61
N LYS A 9 -28.54 -39.36 -31.27
CA LYS A 9 -29.69 -40.14 -30.80
C LYS A 9 -29.98 -41.16 -31.87
N ASN A 10 -29.45 -42.37 -31.66
CA ASN A 10 -30.02 -43.65 -32.10
C ASN A 10 -28.93 -44.73 -32.11
N SER A 11 -28.64 -45.33 -30.96
CA SER A 11 -28.34 -46.76 -30.79
C SER A 11 -28.02 -47.08 -29.31
N PRO A 12 -28.89 -47.79 -28.61
CA PRO A 12 -28.76 -47.86 -27.13
C PRO A 12 -27.85 -49.00 -26.65
N LYS A 13 -27.08 -49.68 -27.47
CA LYS A 13 -26.23 -50.80 -27.00
C LYS A 13 -24.71 -50.56 -27.07
N ILE A 14 -24.26 -49.60 -27.88
CA ILE A 14 -22.81 -49.27 -28.02
C ILE A 14 -22.39 -48.21 -27.02
N THR A 15 -23.29 -47.36 -26.56
CA THR A 15 -23.01 -46.23 -25.66
C THR A 15 -22.72 -46.63 -24.21
N THR A 16 -23.20 -47.80 -23.75
CA THR A 16 -23.02 -48.22 -22.35
C THR A 16 -21.64 -48.86 -22.12
N GLN A 17 -21.12 -49.56 -23.10
CA GLN A 17 -19.79 -50.17 -23.02
C GLN A 17 -18.69 -49.11 -23.26
N LEU A 18 -18.87 -48.17 -24.20
CA LEU A 18 -17.94 -47.04 -24.37
C LEU A 18 -17.91 -46.07 -23.19
N LYS A 19 -19.07 -45.84 -22.55
CA LYS A 19 -19.11 -45.04 -21.29
C LYS A 19 -18.39 -45.73 -20.15
N LYS A 20 -18.53 -47.04 -20.02
CA LYS A 20 -17.79 -47.83 -18.99
C LYS A 20 -16.30 -47.91 -19.32
N LEU A 21 -15.89 -48.04 -20.58
CA LEU A 21 -14.49 -47.99 -20.98
C LEU A 21 -13.89 -46.57 -20.81
N LEU A 22 -14.61 -45.52 -21.14
CA LEU A 22 -14.19 -44.17 -20.90
C LEU A 22 -14.10 -43.84 -19.38
N GLN A 23 -15.04 -44.29 -18.57
CA GLN A 23 -14.97 -44.16 -17.11
C GLN A 23 -13.80 -44.96 -16.51
N ILE A 24 -13.46 -46.13 -17.01
CA ILE A 24 -12.34 -46.93 -16.54
C ILE A 24 -10.98 -46.37 -16.98
N LEU A 25 -10.92 -45.61 -18.09
CA LEU A 25 -9.70 -44.96 -18.60
C LEU A 25 -9.50 -43.54 -18.11
N ILE A 26 -10.58 -42.80 -17.87
CA ILE A 26 -10.51 -41.39 -17.42
C ILE A 26 -10.30 -41.30 -15.91
N ILE A 27 -10.87 -42.22 -15.12
CA ILE A 27 -10.70 -42.20 -13.66
C ILE A 27 -9.24 -42.44 -13.22
N PRO A 28 -8.43 -43.36 -13.77
CA PRO A 28 -7.02 -43.49 -13.45
C PRO A 28 -6.17 -42.34 -13.98
N LEU A 29 -6.53 -41.74 -15.15
CA LEU A 29 -5.82 -40.56 -15.68
C LEU A 29 -6.10 -39.27 -14.85
N LEU A 30 -7.27 -39.14 -14.26
CA LEU A 30 -7.62 -38.05 -13.33
C LEU A 30 -7.06 -38.29 -11.94
N LEU A 31 -6.76 -39.53 -11.55
CA LEU A 31 -6.16 -39.86 -10.27
C LEU A 31 -4.61 -39.81 -10.31
N TRP A 32 -3.99 -39.69 -11.48
CA TRP A 32 -2.52 -39.67 -11.61
C TRP A 32 -1.96 -38.27 -11.89
N ASN A 33 -2.78 -37.26 -11.81
CA ASN A 33 -2.29 -35.89 -11.80
C ASN A 33 -1.86 -35.50 -10.36
N GLY A 34 -0.70 -35.95 -9.97
CA GLY A 34 0.07 -35.25 -8.97
C GLY A 34 0.35 -33.85 -9.51
N THR A 35 -0.53 -32.91 -9.25
CA THR A 35 -0.32 -31.53 -9.62
C THR A 35 0.90 -31.03 -8.87
N ILE A 36 2.00 -30.81 -9.57
CA ILE A 36 3.13 -30.06 -9.05
C ILE A 36 2.58 -28.65 -8.86
N VAL A 37 2.38 -28.26 -7.62
CA VAL A 37 1.96 -26.89 -7.30
C VAL A 37 3.11 -25.96 -7.62
N ALA A 38 2.91 -25.12 -8.59
CA ALA A 38 3.83 -24.06 -8.90
C ALA A 38 3.80 -23.01 -7.75
N GLN A 39 4.96 -22.64 -7.24
CA GLN A 39 5.11 -21.59 -6.26
C GLN A 39 5.27 -20.25 -6.99
N SER A 40 4.53 -19.23 -6.60
CA SER A 40 4.68 -17.85 -7.09
C SER A 40 5.29 -16.98 -6.00
N ILE A 41 5.82 -15.84 -6.38
CA ILE A 41 6.38 -14.83 -5.46
C ILE A 41 5.44 -13.64 -5.43
N SER A 42 5.23 -13.03 -4.26
CA SER A 42 4.48 -11.78 -4.14
C SER A 42 5.18 -10.65 -4.89
N TYR A 43 4.49 -9.92 -5.74
CA TYR A 43 5.06 -8.88 -6.58
C TYR A 43 4.12 -7.69 -6.78
N GLY A 44 4.72 -6.50 -6.98
CA GLY A 44 4.02 -5.32 -7.47
C GLY A 44 4.19 -5.20 -9.00
N ASN A 45 3.19 -4.67 -9.68
CA ASN A 45 3.28 -4.35 -11.11
C ASN A 45 3.39 -2.85 -11.31
N LEU A 46 4.24 -2.42 -12.25
CA LEU A 46 4.24 -1.08 -12.79
C LEU A 46 3.91 -1.16 -14.28
N THR A 47 2.71 -0.77 -14.62
CA THR A 47 2.17 -0.78 -15.96
C THR A 47 1.63 0.60 -16.33
N THR A 48 1.02 0.72 -17.48
CA THR A 48 0.32 1.95 -17.88
C THR A 48 -0.87 2.28 -16.97
N GLU A 49 -1.41 1.32 -16.26
CA GLU A 49 -2.50 1.53 -15.30
C GLU A 49 -1.99 2.24 -14.04
N GLU A 50 -0.77 1.94 -13.60
CA GLU A 50 -0.11 2.62 -12.48
C GLU A 50 0.58 3.93 -12.88
N GLY A 51 0.54 4.29 -14.17
CA GLY A 51 1.06 5.58 -14.67
C GLY A 51 2.38 5.51 -15.43
N LEU A 52 2.91 4.31 -15.73
CA LEU A 52 4.03 4.16 -16.62
C LEU A 52 3.61 4.58 -18.07
N PRO A 53 4.41 5.37 -18.80
CA PRO A 53 3.98 5.87 -20.12
C PRO A 53 3.91 4.79 -21.20
N SER A 54 4.53 3.62 -21.00
CA SER A 54 4.48 2.47 -21.91
C SER A 54 4.84 1.19 -21.17
N ASN A 55 4.15 0.09 -21.47
CA ASN A 55 4.50 -1.24 -20.99
C ASN A 55 5.75 -1.83 -21.67
N THR A 56 6.18 -1.26 -22.80
CA THR A 56 7.45 -1.62 -23.43
C THR A 56 8.58 -0.84 -22.78
N VAL A 57 9.35 -1.53 -21.95
CA VAL A 57 10.51 -1.02 -21.20
C VAL A 57 11.77 -1.66 -21.76
N TYR A 58 12.84 -0.87 -21.93
CA TYR A 58 14.09 -1.33 -22.47
C TYR A 58 15.19 -1.45 -21.42
N GLN A 59 15.27 -0.49 -20.49
CA GLN A 59 16.32 -0.47 -19.48
C GLN A 59 15.91 0.29 -18.22
N ILE A 60 16.47 -0.12 -17.08
CA ILE A 60 16.25 0.50 -15.77
C ILE A 60 17.61 0.77 -15.13
N LYS A 61 17.79 1.93 -14.53
CA LYS A 61 18.98 2.27 -13.72
C LYS A 61 18.57 3.10 -12.52
N GLN A 62 19.32 2.98 -11.42
CA GLN A 62 19.17 3.82 -10.24
C GLN A 62 20.29 4.84 -10.16
N ASP A 63 19.95 6.11 -9.94
CA ASP A 63 20.97 7.16 -9.80
C ASP A 63 21.54 7.20 -8.35
N LYS A 64 22.57 8.02 -8.14
CA LYS A 64 23.19 8.16 -6.82
C LYS A 64 22.24 8.79 -5.80
N LYS A 65 21.25 9.54 -6.27
CA LYS A 65 20.18 10.13 -5.45
C LYS A 65 19.08 9.14 -5.10
N GLY A 66 19.13 7.92 -5.63
CA GLY A 66 18.17 6.87 -5.36
C GLY A 66 17.01 6.77 -6.35
N PHE A 67 16.79 7.76 -7.23
CA PHE A 67 15.73 7.71 -8.23
C PHE A 67 15.93 6.58 -9.24
N ILE A 68 14.86 5.92 -9.61
CA ILE A 68 14.86 4.95 -10.71
C ILE A 68 14.57 5.68 -12.02
N TRP A 69 15.43 5.44 -13.02
CA TRP A 69 15.27 5.92 -14.38
C TRP A 69 14.89 4.74 -15.27
N ILE A 70 13.85 4.93 -16.08
CA ILE A 70 13.24 3.89 -16.90
C ILE A 70 13.20 4.36 -18.34
N ALA A 71 13.87 3.64 -19.22
CA ALA A 71 13.85 3.86 -20.67
C ALA A 71 12.66 3.08 -21.26
N THR A 72 11.74 3.78 -21.90
CA THR A 72 10.50 3.19 -22.44
C THR A 72 10.30 3.54 -23.92
N ALA A 73 9.38 2.86 -24.59
CA ALA A 73 8.96 3.18 -25.95
C ALA A 73 8.23 4.53 -26.05
N ASN A 74 7.86 5.16 -24.95
CA ASN A 74 7.18 6.46 -24.95
C ASN A 74 7.90 7.52 -24.08
N GLY A 75 9.22 7.45 -24.01
CA GLY A 75 10.07 8.43 -23.33
C GLY A 75 10.90 7.90 -22.19
N LEU A 76 11.71 8.77 -21.61
CA LEU A 76 12.48 8.51 -20.41
C LEU A 76 11.70 8.95 -19.18
N VAL A 77 11.62 8.08 -18.19
CA VAL A 77 10.86 8.30 -16.95
C VAL A 77 11.80 8.31 -15.76
N ARG A 78 11.57 9.21 -14.82
CA ARG A 78 12.12 9.15 -13.47
C ARG A 78 11.02 8.77 -12.49
N TYR A 79 11.27 7.77 -11.67
CA TYR A 79 10.37 7.25 -10.65
C TYR A 79 11.00 7.40 -9.27
N ASP A 80 10.23 7.87 -8.30
CA ASP A 80 10.67 8.11 -6.92
C ASP A 80 10.09 7.13 -5.89
N GLY A 81 9.35 6.14 -6.36
CA GLY A 81 8.61 5.19 -5.53
C GLY A 81 7.12 5.50 -5.42
N ARG A 82 6.70 6.69 -5.87
CA ARG A 82 5.30 7.14 -5.85
C ARG A 82 4.86 7.72 -7.18
N ASP A 83 5.61 8.70 -7.70
CA ASP A 83 5.23 9.48 -8.87
C ASP A 83 6.17 9.23 -10.06
N PHE A 84 5.58 9.14 -11.25
CA PHE A 84 6.32 9.09 -12.51
C PHE A 84 6.51 10.49 -13.10
N GLN A 85 7.75 10.90 -13.29
CA GLN A 85 8.08 12.11 -14.01
C GLN A 85 8.56 11.79 -15.42
N LEU A 86 7.77 12.10 -16.43
CA LEU A 86 8.12 11.89 -17.83
C LEU A 86 9.05 13.00 -18.33
N PHE A 87 10.19 12.60 -18.90
CA PHE A 87 11.12 13.47 -19.62
C PHE A 87 10.94 13.28 -21.12
N ASN A 88 10.09 14.08 -21.71
CA ASN A 88 9.75 14.03 -23.13
C ASN A 88 9.78 15.44 -23.74
N PRO A 89 10.95 15.95 -24.11
CA PRO A 89 11.04 17.27 -24.67
C PRO A 89 10.42 17.30 -26.09
N LYS A 90 9.73 18.37 -26.40
CA LYS A 90 9.15 18.63 -27.72
C LYS A 90 10.16 18.50 -28.90
N LYS A 91 11.47 18.50 -28.60
CA LYS A 91 12.57 18.41 -29.58
C LYS A 91 12.94 16.97 -29.96
N ILE A 92 12.54 15.93 -29.16
CA ILE A 92 12.81 14.52 -29.48
C ILE A 92 11.68 14.03 -30.38
N LYS A 93 12.00 13.87 -31.68
CA LYS A 93 11.00 13.36 -32.65
C LYS A 93 10.67 11.87 -32.46
N ASP A 94 11.65 11.11 -31.96
CA ASP A 94 11.52 9.67 -31.69
C ASP A 94 11.58 9.43 -30.19
N LYS A 95 10.46 8.99 -29.63
CA LYS A 95 10.27 8.82 -28.19
C LYS A 95 10.78 7.48 -27.67
N ASP A 96 11.09 6.53 -28.55
CA ASP A 96 11.63 5.23 -28.18
C ASP A 96 13.04 5.37 -27.59
N ILE A 97 13.17 5.30 -26.28
CA ILE A 97 14.44 5.39 -25.57
C ILE A 97 14.98 3.98 -25.34
N LEU A 98 15.97 3.59 -26.14
CA LEU A 98 16.51 2.24 -26.10
C LEU A 98 17.47 1.98 -24.95
N GLY A 99 18.14 3.01 -24.47
CA GLY A 99 19.09 2.81 -23.40
C GLY A 99 19.39 4.07 -22.62
N LEU A 100 19.93 3.86 -21.43
CA LEU A 100 20.30 4.91 -20.49
C LEU A 100 21.58 4.54 -19.74
N PHE A 101 22.34 5.57 -19.37
CA PHE A 101 23.57 5.46 -18.60
C PHE A 101 23.63 6.58 -17.58
N ILE A 102 24.15 6.30 -16.39
CA ILE A 102 24.37 7.30 -15.34
C ILE A 102 25.86 7.40 -15.10
N ASP A 103 26.42 8.58 -15.32
CA ASP A 103 27.85 8.81 -15.22
C ASP A 103 28.33 9.01 -13.77
N ASN A 104 29.64 9.17 -13.61
CA ASN A 104 30.30 9.34 -12.32
C ASN A 104 29.87 10.63 -11.59
N GLU A 105 29.41 11.63 -12.32
CA GLU A 105 28.86 12.89 -11.79
C GLU A 105 27.34 12.81 -11.52
N ASN A 106 26.75 11.61 -11.66
CA ASN A 106 25.31 11.40 -11.55
C ASN A 106 24.46 12.10 -12.62
N GLN A 107 25.08 12.35 -13.80
CA GLN A 107 24.37 12.87 -14.95
C GLN A 107 23.72 11.71 -15.70
N VAL A 108 22.47 11.84 -16.08
CA VAL A 108 21.72 10.83 -16.82
C VAL A 108 21.89 11.06 -18.32
N TRP A 109 22.38 10.04 -18.99
CA TRP A 109 22.55 9.98 -20.44
C TRP A 109 21.56 8.95 -20.99
N PHE A 110 21.01 9.22 -22.18
CA PHE A 110 20.10 8.27 -22.82
C PHE A 110 20.13 8.43 -24.34
N TRP A 111 19.77 7.38 -25.05
CA TRP A 111 19.72 7.37 -26.50
C TRP A 111 18.44 6.71 -27.01
N ASN A 112 17.96 7.23 -28.15
CA ASN A 112 16.75 6.75 -28.78
C ASN A 112 17.02 5.73 -29.91
N MET A 113 15.96 5.19 -30.50
CA MET A 113 16.05 4.19 -31.59
C MET A 113 16.81 4.74 -32.84
N ARG A 114 16.81 6.04 -33.06
CA ARG A 114 17.61 6.66 -34.13
C ARG A 114 19.08 6.80 -33.79
N GLY A 115 19.49 6.45 -32.58
CA GLY A 115 20.85 6.56 -32.09
C GLY A 115 21.26 7.98 -31.71
N GLN A 116 20.31 8.89 -31.50
CA GLN A 116 20.60 10.23 -30.99
C GLN A 116 20.91 10.14 -29.51
N LEU A 117 21.96 10.77 -29.04
CA LEU A 117 22.43 10.78 -27.66
C LEU A 117 22.01 12.08 -26.95
N PHE A 118 21.48 11.95 -25.78
CA PHE A 118 20.99 13.04 -24.93
C PHE A 118 21.55 12.95 -23.52
N TYR A 119 21.57 14.06 -22.80
CA TYR A 119 21.88 14.11 -21.38
C TYR A 119 21.00 15.13 -20.66
N ILE A 120 20.78 14.90 -19.35
CA ILE A 120 19.97 15.76 -18.50
C ILE A 120 20.89 16.63 -17.64
N LYS A 121 20.71 17.96 -17.69
CA LYS A 121 21.37 18.91 -16.81
C LYS A 121 20.36 19.92 -16.30
N ASN A 122 20.29 20.11 -14.98
CA ASN A 122 19.34 21.04 -14.33
C ASN A 122 17.89 20.85 -14.81
N LYS A 123 17.41 19.58 -14.84
CA LYS A 123 16.07 19.19 -15.33
C LYS A 123 15.82 19.43 -16.83
N ASN A 124 16.78 19.99 -17.56
CA ASN A 124 16.69 20.21 -19.01
C ASN A 124 17.43 19.12 -19.77
N ILE A 125 16.91 18.79 -20.95
CA ILE A 125 17.51 17.81 -21.85
C ILE A 125 18.34 18.53 -22.91
N TYR A 126 19.55 18.06 -23.09
CA TYR A 126 20.49 18.53 -24.09
C TYR A 126 20.86 17.40 -25.05
N THR A 127 21.04 17.72 -26.34
CA THR A 127 21.56 16.77 -27.33
C THR A 127 23.07 16.81 -27.28
N ALA A 128 23.70 15.65 -27.18
CA ALA A 128 25.15 15.55 -27.25
C ALA A 128 25.62 15.67 -28.71
N PHE A 129 26.78 16.33 -28.92
CA PHE A 129 27.43 16.38 -30.22
C PHE A 129 28.16 15.03 -30.45
N ILE A 130 27.74 14.26 -31.44
CA ILE A 130 28.30 12.95 -31.80
C ILE A 130 28.55 12.81 -33.32
N ASP A 131 28.67 13.88 -34.00
CA ASP A 131 29.00 13.94 -35.46
C ASP A 131 28.07 13.01 -36.28
N ASN A 132 26.76 13.13 -36.08
CA ASN A 132 25.72 12.35 -36.74
C ASN A 132 25.84 10.81 -36.60
N LYS A 133 26.65 10.32 -35.65
CA LYS A 133 26.78 8.88 -35.38
C LYS A 133 25.51 8.34 -34.70
N LYS A 134 25.15 7.10 -35.02
CA LYS A 134 23.98 6.41 -34.42
C LYS A 134 24.44 5.56 -33.24
N VAL A 135 24.29 6.08 -32.02
CA VAL A 135 24.68 5.40 -30.78
C VAL A 135 23.79 4.19 -30.54
N ILE A 136 24.41 3.06 -30.23
CA ILE A 136 23.71 1.83 -29.77
C ILE A 136 24.13 1.44 -28.36
N ASN A 137 25.29 1.88 -27.89
CA ASN A 137 25.75 1.68 -26.52
C ASN A 137 26.64 2.84 -26.07
N PHE A 138 26.60 3.23 -24.81
CA PHE A 138 27.28 4.39 -24.24
C PHE A 138 27.66 4.14 -22.79
N ILE A 139 28.90 4.43 -22.42
CA ILE A 139 29.45 4.28 -21.07
C ILE A 139 30.47 5.36 -20.74
N GLN A 140 30.84 5.46 -19.46
CA GLN A 140 32.01 6.24 -19.00
C GLN A 140 33.00 5.30 -18.31
N ASP A 141 34.29 5.47 -18.58
CA ASP A 141 35.33 4.74 -17.88
C ASP A 141 35.67 5.36 -16.51
N LYS A 142 36.53 4.71 -15.75
CA LYS A 142 36.95 5.20 -14.42
C LYS A 142 37.75 6.52 -14.49
N LYS A 143 38.40 6.83 -15.63
CA LYS A 143 39.08 8.08 -15.87
C LYS A 143 38.13 9.24 -16.23
N GLY A 144 36.81 8.95 -16.31
CA GLY A 144 35.77 9.92 -16.64
C GLY A 144 35.58 10.16 -18.14
N ILE A 145 36.22 9.36 -19.00
CA ILE A 145 36.14 9.49 -20.45
C ILE A 145 34.90 8.71 -20.94
N TYR A 146 34.13 9.32 -21.83
CA TYR A 146 32.96 8.70 -22.43
C TYR A 146 33.30 7.90 -23.68
N TRP A 147 32.68 6.72 -23.77
CA TRP A 147 32.87 5.82 -24.90
C TRP A 147 31.50 5.42 -25.47
N PHE A 148 31.41 5.28 -26.77
CA PHE A 148 30.22 4.77 -27.43
C PHE A 148 30.50 3.93 -28.65
N VAL A 149 29.57 2.99 -28.90
CA VAL A 149 29.56 2.24 -30.15
C VAL A 149 28.52 2.86 -31.07
N ALA A 150 28.96 3.15 -32.30
CA ALA A 150 28.07 3.63 -33.35
C ALA A 150 27.65 2.50 -34.28
N LYS A 151 26.33 2.35 -34.53
CA LYS A 151 25.74 1.31 -35.37
C LYS A 151 26.32 1.33 -36.78
N GLY A 152 26.94 0.20 -37.20
CA GLY A 152 27.47 0.02 -38.54
C GLY A 152 28.77 0.79 -38.81
N ASP A 153 29.41 1.33 -37.77
CA ASP A 153 30.60 2.18 -37.96
C ASP A 153 31.79 1.74 -37.07
N GLY A 154 31.69 1.92 -35.72
CA GLY A 154 32.83 1.54 -34.87
C GLY A 154 32.73 2.01 -33.43
N LEU A 155 33.87 1.96 -32.72
CA LEU A 155 34.06 2.44 -31.35
C LEU A 155 34.61 3.87 -31.37
N TYR A 156 34.00 4.70 -30.58
CA TYR A 156 34.28 6.13 -30.45
C TYR A 156 34.48 6.54 -28.99
N GLN A 157 35.27 7.60 -28.84
CA GLN A 157 35.46 8.32 -27.62
C GLN A 157 34.85 9.73 -27.73
N LEU A 158 34.11 10.17 -26.72
CA LEU A 158 33.59 11.52 -26.61
C LEU A 158 34.40 12.27 -25.55
N SER A 159 34.90 13.47 -25.88
CA SER A 159 35.64 14.30 -24.93
C SER A 159 34.80 14.74 -23.75
N ASN A 160 35.42 15.01 -22.58
CA ASN A 160 34.75 15.47 -21.38
C ASN A 160 33.99 16.79 -21.57
N ASN A 161 34.47 17.65 -22.52
CA ASN A 161 33.78 18.90 -22.89
C ASN A 161 32.53 18.64 -23.76
N LYS A 162 32.25 17.36 -24.16
CA LYS A 162 31.09 16.91 -24.96
C LYS A 162 30.97 17.52 -26.34
N LYS A 163 32.12 17.99 -26.91
CA LYS A 163 32.16 18.69 -28.20
C LYS A 163 33.00 18.00 -29.27
N GLU A 164 33.87 17.07 -28.89
CA GLU A 164 34.78 16.39 -29.80
C GLU A 164 34.59 14.88 -29.75
N VAL A 165 34.55 14.26 -30.94
CA VAL A 165 34.39 12.81 -31.12
C VAL A 165 35.64 12.28 -31.81
N LYS A 166 36.25 11.25 -31.22
CA LYS A 166 37.45 10.59 -31.76
C LYS A 166 37.09 9.14 -32.10
N LEU A 167 37.37 8.73 -33.34
CA LEU A 167 37.31 7.33 -33.74
C LEU A 167 38.49 6.56 -33.13
N ILE A 168 38.21 5.45 -32.47
CA ILE A 168 39.22 4.57 -31.86
C ILE A 168 39.39 3.29 -32.69
N GLU A 169 38.29 2.68 -33.12
CA GLU A 169 38.32 1.47 -33.95
C GLU A 169 37.16 1.47 -34.95
N LYS A 170 37.52 1.34 -36.24
CA LYS A 170 36.52 1.29 -37.32
C LYS A 170 36.09 -0.17 -37.55
N LYS A 171 34.93 -0.56 -37.00
CA LYS A 171 34.39 -1.92 -37.17
C LYS A 171 32.86 -1.92 -37.06
N ALA A 172 32.23 -2.15 -38.19
CA ALA A 172 30.76 -2.06 -38.31
C ALA A 172 29.96 -3.08 -37.46
N SER A 173 30.61 -4.22 -37.07
CA SER A 173 29.97 -5.29 -36.35
C SER A 173 29.89 -5.10 -34.81
N LEU A 174 30.52 -4.04 -34.25
CA LEU A 174 30.50 -3.84 -32.79
C LEU A 174 29.09 -3.54 -32.28
N GLN A 175 28.72 -4.19 -31.17
CA GLN A 175 27.38 -4.08 -30.56
C GLN A 175 27.43 -3.90 -29.03
N SER A 176 28.37 -4.57 -28.35
CA SER A 176 28.55 -4.49 -26.90
C SER A 176 29.56 -3.44 -26.50
N LEU A 177 29.41 -2.89 -25.30
CA LEU A 177 30.36 -1.94 -24.73
C LEU A 177 30.32 -2.02 -23.21
N GLN A 178 31.45 -2.30 -22.58
CA GLN A 178 31.59 -2.47 -21.14
C GLN A 178 32.90 -1.90 -20.65
N VAL A 179 32.98 -1.46 -19.39
CA VAL A 179 34.21 -1.07 -18.72
C VAL A 179 34.63 -2.20 -17.80
N TYR A 180 35.90 -2.59 -17.91
CA TYR A 180 36.52 -3.52 -17.00
C TYR A 180 37.83 -2.92 -16.50
N GLU A 181 37.89 -2.62 -15.19
CA GLU A 181 38.95 -1.81 -14.58
C GLU A 181 39.22 -0.53 -15.37
N ASP A 182 40.40 -0.39 -15.96
CA ASP A 182 40.80 0.74 -16.82
C ASP A 182 40.68 0.41 -18.33
N ASN A 183 40.06 -0.72 -18.65
CA ASN A 183 39.95 -1.21 -20.03
C ASN A 183 38.51 -1.12 -20.54
N ILE A 184 38.41 -1.00 -21.86
CA ILE A 184 37.12 -1.02 -22.56
C ILE A 184 37.02 -2.34 -23.31
N LEU A 185 35.96 -3.06 -23.04
CA LEU A 185 35.55 -4.25 -23.78
C LEU A 185 34.44 -3.89 -24.75
N THR A 186 34.62 -4.27 -26.00
CA THR A 186 33.63 -4.10 -27.06
C THR A 186 33.68 -5.26 -28.05
N GLY A 187 32.56 -5.62 -28.64
CA GLY A 187 32.55 -6.76 -29.57
C GLY A 187 31.17 -7.06 -30.15
N TYR A 188 31.09 -8.25 -30.73
CA TYR A 188 29.84 -8.83 -31.25
C TYR A 188 29.80 -10.32 -30.85
N SER A 189 28.70 -11.00 -31.10
CA SER A 189 28.40 -12.33 -30.58
C SER A 189 29.55 -13.35 -30.47
N SER A 190 30.51 -13.32 -31.38
CA SER A 190 31.61 -14.30 -31.41
C SER A 190 32.99 -13.72 -31.11
N MET A 191 33.16 -12.40 -31.16
CA MET A 191 34.47 -11.73 -30.99
C MET A 191 34.38 -10.57 -30.05
N GLN A 192 35.25 -10.55 -29.04
CA GLN A 192 35.42 -9.44 -28.09
C GLN A 192 36.81 -8.82 -28.27
N TYR A 193 36.87 -7.51 -28.10
CA TYR A 193 38.10 -6.69 -28.21
C TYR A 193 38.31 -5.95 -26.91
N VAL A 194 39.57 -5.87 -26.50
CA VAL A 194 40.00 -5.12 -25.31
C VAL A 194 40.82 -3.93 -25.70
N PHE A 195 40.48 -2.76 -25.20
CA PHE A 195 41.20 -1.54 -25.41
C PHE A 195 41.71 -0.97 -24.08
N SER A 196 42.94 -0.51 -24.02
CA SER A 196 43.52 0.28 -22.95
C SER A 196 44.22 1.53 -23.54
N ASP A 197 44.04 2.69 -22.91
CA ASP A 197 44.58 3.95 -23.36
C ASP A 197 44.44 4.19 -24.87
N ASN A 198 43.26 3.93 -25.40
CA ASN A 198 42.89 4.07 -26.82
C ASN A 198 43.61 3.12 -27.79
N LYS A 199 44.31 2.11 -27.30
CA LYS A 199 44.96 1.10 -28.11
C LYS A 199 44.31 -0.26 -27.90
N LYS A 200 44.09 -0.98 -29.01
CA LYS A 200 43.66 -2.37 -28.93
C LYS A 200 44.79 -3.21 -28.37
N ILE A 201 44.57 -3.87 -27.23
CA ILE A 201 45.55 -4.66 -26.50
C ILE A 201 45.28 -6.16 -26.62
N GLY A 202 44.09 -6.54 -27.04
CA GLY A 202 43.73 -7.95 -27.21
C GLY A 202 42.42 -8.17 -27.93
N SER A 203 42.18 -9.43 -28.30
CA SER A 203 40.90 -9.90 -28.79
C SER A 203 40.74 -11.40 -28.47
N PHE A 204 39.51 -11.84 -28.27
CA PHE A 204 39.25 -13.28 -28.06
C PHE A 204 38.03 -13.72 -28.87
N ASP A 205 38.16 -14.92 -29.44
CA ASP A 205 37.11 -15.59 -30.21
C ASP A 205 36.36 -16.57 -29.29
N MET A 206 35.04 -16.42 -29.29
CA MET A 206 34.13 -17.13 -28.42
C MET A 206 33.52 -18.37 -29.07
N THR A 207 33.78 -18.58 -30.36
CA THR A 207 33.21 -19.70 -31.15
C THR A 207 33.87 -21.03 -30.92
N ASN A 208 35.01 -21.10 -30.23
CA ASN A 208 35.81 -22.29 -30.12
C ASN A 208 35.80 -22.89 -28.73
N SER A 209 34.94 -23.89 -28.51
CA SER A 209 34.69 -24.57 -27.26
C SER A 209 35.89 -25.32 -26.66
N ASP A 210 36.90 -25.70 -27.49
CA ASP A 210 38.00 -26.57 -27.08
C ASP A 210 39.34 -25.82 -26.91
N ARG A 211 39.42 -24.58 -27.22
CA ARG A 211 40.67 -23.87 -27.10
C ARG A 211 40.70 -23.04 -25.83
N LYS A 212 41.69 -23.37 -24.97
CA LYS A 212 42.17 -22.47 -23.92
C LYS A 212 42.26 -21.08 -24.53
N VAL A 213 41.43 -20.18 -24.05
CA VAL A 213 41.53 -18.78 -24.40
C VAL A 213 42.95 -18.37 -24.01
N GLN A 214 43.80 -18.17 -24.97
CA GLN A 214 45.18 -17.75 -24.77
C GLN A 214 45.12 -16.24 -24.46
N PHE A 215 44.78 -15.97 -23.20
CA PHE A 215 45.06 -14.64 -22.67
C PHE A 215 46.57 -14.44 -22.79
N ILE A 216 46.96 -13.30 -23.28
CA ILE A 216 48.32 -12.84 -23.13
C ILE A 216 48.53 -12.60 -21.63
N LYS A 217 48.93 -13.65 -20.96
CA LYS A 217 49.03 -13.80 -19.50
C LYS A 217 50.01 -12.82 -18.85
N GLU A 218 50.82 -12.13 -19.66
CA GLU A 218 51.97 -11.38 -19.18
C GLU A 218 51.71 -9.89 -18.84
N LYS A 219 50.49 -9.38 -19.01
CA LYS A 219 50.21 -7.94 -18.77
C LYS A 219 48.92 -7.59 -17.99
N PHE A 220 48.16 -8.55 -17.58
CA PHE A 220 46.88 -8.24 -16.91
C PHE A 220 46.80 -8.86 -15.50
N ASN A 221 47.04 -8.05 -14.47
CA ASN A 221 46.59 -8.34 -13.10
C ASN A 221 45.10 -8.02 -12.99
N PHE A 222 44.27 -9.03 -13.26
CA PHE A 222 42.83 -8.92 -13.07
C PHE A 222 42.53 -9.09 -11.59
N LYS A 223 42.30 -7.99 -10.88
CA LYS A 223 41.60 -8.02 -9.57
C LYS A 223 40.14 -7.75 -9.81
N ILE A 224 39.31 -8.76 -9.66
CA ILE A 224 37.85 -8.59 -9.63
C ILE A 224 37.48 -8.04 -8.26
N LEU A 225 37.09 -6.79 -8.20
CA LEU A 225 36.40 -6.24 -7.04
C LEU A 225 34.89 -6.41 -7.30
N ASN A 226 34.27 -7.25 -6.45
CA ASN A 226 32.85 -7.47 -6.25
C ASN A 226 31.91 -6.67 -7.18
N HIS A 227 31.17 -7.36 -8.04
CA HIS A 227 29.93 -7.01 -8.74
C HIS A 227 29.91 -7.07 -10.29
N HIS A 228 30.99 -7.42 -11.00
CA HIS A 228 30.89 -7.57 -12.46
C HIS A 228 31.60 -8.83 -12.92
N ARG A 229 30.90 -9.95 -12.93
CA ARG A 229 31.31 -11.13 -13.67
C ARG A 229 30.75 -11.04 -15.08
N TYR A 230 31.59 -11.20 -16.08
CA TYR A 230 31.15 -11.19 -17.46
C TYR A 230 30.61 -12.53 -17.85
N THR A 231 29.43 -12.53 -18.43
CA THR A 231 28.85 -13.70 -19.06
C THR A 231 29.10 -13.67 -20.54
N ILE A 232 29.54 -14.78 -21.06
CA ILE A 232 29.83 -14.95 -22.46
C ILE A 232 28.95 -16.08 -22.96
N GLN A 233 28.06 -15.80 -23.91
CA GLN A 233 27.25 -16.81 -24.56
C GLN A 233 27.95 -17.25 -25.83
N THR A 234 28.06 -18.59 -26.02
CA THR A 234 28.44 -19.17 -27.30
C THR A 234 27.20 -19.54 -28.12
N PRO A 235 27.33 -19.75 -29.42
CA PRO A 235 26.24 -20.24 -30.25
C PRO A 235 25.62 -21.58 -29.79
N GLU A 236 26.39 -22.32 -28.97
CA GLU A 236 25.99 -23.63 -28.40
C GLU A 236 25.35 -23.52 -27.02
N ASN A 237 24.91 -22.33 -26.59
CA ASN A 237 24.31 -22.05 -25.29
C ASN A 237 25.20 -22.30 -24.06
N TYR A 238 26.51 -22.32 -24.21
CA TYR A 238 27.41 -22.37 -23.08
C TYR A 238 27.55 -21.01 -22.41
N ILE A 239 27.47 -21.04 -21.08
CA ILE A 239 27.63 -19.85 -20.24
C ILE A 239 29.00 -19.91 -19.57
N TYR A 240 29.82 -18.92 -19.83
CA TYR A 240 31.13 -18.78 -19.21
C TYR A 240 31.13 -17.57 -18.26
N LEU A 241 31.64 -17.78 -17.06
CA LEU A 241 31.95 -16.72 -16.11
C LEU A 241 33.46 -16.53 -16.05
N LEU A 242 33.91 -15.30 -16.18
CA LEU A 242 35.30 -14.93 -15.92
C LEU A 242 35.52 -14.81 -14.40
N ASP A 243 36.42 -15.62 -13.86
CA ASP A 243 36.84 -15.54 -12.45
C ASP A 243 37.98 -14.51 -12.26
N GLU A 244 38.40 -14.34 -10.98
CA GLU A 244 39.45 -13.39 -10.57
C GLU A 244 40.83 -13.66 -11.21
N ASN A 245 41.06 -14.83 -11.78
CA ASN A 245 42.31 -15.21 -12.40
C ASN A 245 42.29 -15.05 -13.93
N GLY A 246 41.18 -14.54 -14.48
CA GLY A 246 40.95 -14.44 -15.93
C GLY A 246 40.73 -15.82 -16.59
N PHE A 247 40.48 -16.85 -15.78
CA PHE A 247 40.10 -18.15 -16.27
C PHE A 247 38.57 -18.23 -16.35
N PHE A 248 38.10 -18.91 -17.40
CA PHE A 248 36.73 -19.35 -17.40
C PHE A 248 36.56 -20.37 -16.26
N ALA A 249 35.87 -19.99 -15.21
CA ALA A 249 35.42 -20.96 -14.23
C ALA A 249 34.73 -22.07 -15.01
N SER A 250 35.14 -23.29 -14.83
CA SER A 250 34.69 -24.45 -15.57
C SER A 250 33.19 -24.57 -15.46
N ARG A 251 32.47 -24.00 -16.42
CA ARG A 251 31.05 -24.22 -16.68
C ARG A 251 30.19 -24.41 -15.41
N PRO A 252 30.02 -23.40 -14.53
CA PRO A 252 29.22 -23.58 -13.30
C PRO A 252 27.78 -24.02 -13.56
N PHE A 253 27.26 -23.72 -14.73
CA PHE A 253 25.91 -24.12 -15.14
C PHE A 253 25.87 -25.37 -16.06
N LYS A 254 26.99 -26.03 -16.36
CA LYS A 254 27.05 -27.20 -17.26
C LYS A 254 26.08 -28.33 -16.83
N GLN A 255 25.96 -28.57 -15.56
CA GLN A 255 25.04 -29.57 -15.01
C GLN A 255 23.55 -29.30 -15.33
N TYR A 256 23.21 -28.04 -15.65
CA TYR A 256 21.85 -27.61 -15.95
C TYR A 256 21.60 -27.35 -17.43
N GLU A 257 22.57 -27.48 -18.33
CA GLU A 257 22.46 -27.24 -19.77
C GLU A 257 21.25 -27.93 -20.42
N LYS A 258 20.95 -29.17 -19.99
CA LYS A 258 19.80 -29.94 -20.50
C LYS A 258 18.47 -29.54 -19.85
N SER A 259 18.50 -28.80 -18.75
CA SER A 259 17.31 -28.39 -17.98
C SER A 259 16.91 -26.94 -18.18
N LEU A 260 17.78 -26.12 -18.82
CA LEU A 260 17.43 -24.75 -19.18
C LEU A 260 16.64 -24.73 -20.48
N GLU A 261 15.41 -24.30 -20.42
CA GLU A 261 14.56 -24.15 -21.60
C GLU A 261 14.81 -22.80 -22.28
N GLY A 262 14.91 -22.80 -23.61
CA GLY A 262 15.11 -21.58 -24.40
C GLY A 262 16.58 -21.19 -24.59
N THR A 263 16.81 -20.10 -25.33
CA THR A 263 18.13 -19.51 -25.52
C THR A 263 18.41 -18.47 -24.45
N LEU A 264 19.66 -18.40 -23.99
CA LEU A 264 20.09 -17.41 -23.01
C LEU A 264 19.90 -15.99 -23.55
N VAL A 265 19.28 -15.13 -22.74
CA VAL A 265 19.11 -13.70 -23.02
C VAL A 265 20.17 -12.88 -22.27
N ASP A 266 20.27 -13.08 -20.96
CA ASP A 266 21.22 -12.35 -20.12
C ASP A 266 21.42 -13.04 -18.78
N ILE A 267 22.46 -12.63 -18.03
CA ILE A 267 22.73 -13.05 -16.65
C ILE A 267 23.06 -11.83 -15.81
N TYR A 268 22.41 -11.76 -14.66
CA TYR A 268 22.68 -10.73 -13.66
C TYR A 268 23.02 -11.34 -12.32
N GLN A 269 23.86 -10.69 -11.56
CA GLN A 269 24.12 -11.00 -10.17
C GLN A 269 23.41 -9.98 -9.28
N ASP A 270 22.62 -10.46 -8.30
CA ASP A 270 21.95 -9.59 -7.34
C ASP A 270 22.85 -9.23 -6.16
N ASN A 271 22.38 -8.35 -5.28
CA ASN A 271 23.12 -7.90 -4.10
C ASN A 271 23.37 -9.02 -3.06
N ASN A 272 22.74 -10.19 -3.20
CA ASN A 272 22.90 -11.36 -2.33
C ASN A 272 23.76 -12.43 -2.97
N ASP A 273 24.49 -12.10 -4.05
CA ASP A 273 25.32 -13.01 -4.83
C ASP A 273 24.54 -14.14 -5.54
N ASN A 274 23.22 -14.00 -5.75
CA ASN A 274 22.48 -14.93 -6.58
C ASN A 274 22.60 -14.57 -8.05
N TYR A 275 22.58 -15.57 -8.92
CA TYR A 275 22.65 -15.39 -10.38
C TYR A 275 21.27 -15.57 -11.00
N TRP A 276 20.82 -14.54 -11.67
CA TRP A 276 19.59 -14.52 -12.46
C TRP A 276 19.90 -14.84 -13.90
N VAL A 277 19.57 -16.04 -14.34
CA VAL A 277 19.81 -16.53 -15.70
C VAL A 277 18.51 -16.45 -16.47
N MET A 278 18.44 -15.52 -17.41
CA MET A 278 17.26 -15.28 -18.22
C MET A 278 17.41 -15.95 -19.57
N THR A 279 16.39 -16.72 -19.96
CA THR A 279 16.29 -17.32 -21.29
C THR A 279 15.11 -16.75 -22.07
N THR A 280 14.96 -17.14 -23.33
CA THR A 280 13.79 -16.72 -24.12
C THR A 280 12.47 -17.34 -23.63
N SER A 281 12.53 -18.37 -22.80
CA SER A 281 11.37 -19.12 -22.30
C SER A 281 11.16 -18.93 -20.82
N ASP A 282 12.23 -18.95 -20.01
CA ASP A 282 12.17 -18.95 -18.55
C ASP A 282 13.28 -18.12 -17.91
N THR A 283 13.11 -17.84 -16.61
CA THR A 283 14.16 -17.23 -15.78
C THR A 283 14.49 -18.17 -14.61
N TYR A 284 15.78 -18.41 -14.42
CA TYR A 284 16.32 -19.30 -13.39
C TYR A 284 17.14 -18.48 -12.38
N ILE A 285 17.06 -18.82 -11.10
CA ILE A 285 17.84 -18.21 -10.06
C ILE A 285 18.77 -19.27 -9.46
N PHE A 286 20.04 -18.95 -9.40
CA PHE A 286 21.05 -19.79 -8.78
C PHE A 286 21.66 -19.08 -7.57
N ASP A 287 21.97 -19.80 -6.51
CA ASP A 287 22.70 -19.24 -5.40
C ASP A 287 24.20 -18.98 -5.74
N LYS A 288 24.94 -18.40 -4.81
CA LYS A 288 26.38 -18.16 -4.94
C LYS A 288 27.23 -19.41 -5.23
N ASN A 289 26.71 -20.60 -4.92
CA ASN A 289 27.35 -21.89 -5.17
C ASN A 289 26.86 -22.54 -6.46
N TYR A 290 26.12 -21.79 -7.30
CA TYR A 290 25.51 -22.22 -8.55
C TYR A 290 24.48 -23.35 -8.41
N GLN A 291 23.86 -23.48 -7.25
CA GLN A 291 22.74 -24.38 -7.06
C GLN A 291 21.45 -23.65 -7.43
N VAL A 292 20.57 -24.35 -8.15
CA VAL A 292 19.24 -23.78 -8.49
C VAL A 292 18.48 -23.58 -7.20
N LEU A 293 18.09 -22.35 -6.93
CA LEU A 293 17.12 -22.09 -5.89
C LEU A 293 15.81 -22.72 -6.33
N ASP A 294 15.24 -23.59 -5.49
CA ASP A 294 14.04 -24.40 -5.79
C ASP A 294 12.87 -23.57 -6.37
N ASN A 295 12.92 -22.29 -6.17
CA ASN A 295 11.92 -21.31 -6.52
C ASN A 295 12.06 -20.76 -7.94
N SER A 296 13.22 -20.97 -8.57
CA SER A 296 13.53 -20.31 -9.83
C SER A 296 12.70 -20.81 -11.01
N LYS A 297 12.16 -22.05 -10.93
CA LYS A 297 11.44 -22.67 -12.06
C LYS A 297 10.01 -22.18 -12.25
N LEU A 298 9.48 -21.35 -11.34
CA LEU A 298 8.02 -21.27 -11.23
C LEU A 298 7.43 -19.86 -11.32
N PHE A 299 8.18 -18.80 -11.01
CA PHE A 299 7.52 -17.51 -10.83
C PHE A 299 7.49 -16.61 -12.08
N LEU A 300 8.24 -16.93 -13.11
CA LEU A 300 8.18 -16.23 -14.40
C LEU A 300 8.02 -17.21 -15.58
N ARG A 301 7.39 -18.36 -15.31
CA ARG A 301 7.18 -19.38 -16.34
C ARG A 301 6.34 -18.83 -17.49
N ASN A 302 6.83 -19.01 -18.72
CA ASN A 302 6.25 -18.47 -19.95
C ASN A 302 6.26 -16.92 -20.03
N GLU A 303 6.98 -16.22 -19.14
CA GLU A 303 7.16 -14.78 -19.24
C GLU A 303 8.48 -14.46 -19.96
N LYS A 304 8.38 -13.63 -20.98
CA LYS A 304 9.56 -13.19 -21.72
C LYS A 304 10.23 -12.02 -21.02
N VAL A 305 11.18 -12.33 -20.14
CA VAL A 305 11.98 -11.31 -19.44
C VAL A 305 12.98 -10.69 -20.42
N THR A 306 13.03 -9.37 -20.46
CA THR A 306 13.91 -8.62 -21.35
C THR A 306 14.99 -7.85 -20.62
N TYR A 307 14.79 -7.53 -19.34
CA TYR A 307 15.75 -6.82 -18.52
C TYR A 307 15.56 -7.12 -17.05
N TYR A 308 16.65 -7.13 -16.28
CA TYR A 308 16.65 -7.27 -14.83
C TYR A 308 17.49 -6.15 -14.20
N PHE A 309 17.04 -5.67 -13.06
CA PHE A 309 17.74 -4.69 -12.26
C PHE A 309 17.50 -4.95 -10.78
N ASN A 310 18.54 -4.83 -9.95
CA ASN A 310 18.42 -4.90 -8.49
C ASN A 310 18.75 -3.52 -7.92
N ASP A 311 17.84 -2.95 -7.13
CA ASP A 311 18.03 -1.64 -6.54
C ASP A 311 18.84 -1.70 -5.24
N LYS A 312 19.14 -0.53 -4.66
CA LYS A 312 19.94 -0.41 -3.44
C LYS A 312 19.24 -1.00 -2.20
N GLU A 313 17.91 -1.12 -2.22
CA GLU A 313 17.10 -1.70 -1.14
C GLU A 313 16.97 -3.22 -1.28
N GLY A 314 17.50 -3.79 -2.37
CA GLY A 314 17.45 -5.22 -2.66
C GLY A 314 16.20 -5.66 -3.42
N ASN A 315 15.33 -4.74 -3.87
CA ASN A 315 14.19 -5.13 -4.69
C ASN A 315 14.65 -5.55 -6.08
N HIS A 316 13.99 -6.58 -6.61
CA HIS A 316 14.24 -7.13 -7.94
C HIS A 316 13.23 -6.55 -8.93
N TRP A 317 13.73 -5.79 -9.92
CA TRP A 317 12.96 -5.17 -10.98
C TRP A 317 13.08 -5.99 -12.24
N ILE A 318 11.99 -6.56 -12.70
CA ILE A 318 11.94 -7.52 -13.79
C ILE A 318 11.09 -6.94 -14.91
N VAL A 319 11.71 -6.65 -16.03
CA VAL A 319 11.00 -6.17 -17.22
C VAL A 319 10.48 -7.35 -18.01
N ILE A 320 9.17 -7.39 -18.20
CA ILE A 320 8.51 -8.41 -19.02
C ILE A 320 8.08 -7.76 -20.34
N LYS A 321 8.40 -8.44 -21.43
CA LYS A 321 8.13 -7.92 -22.76
C LYS A 321 6.65 -7.50 -22.88
N ASP A 322 6.43 -6.23 -23.20
CA ASP A 322 5.13 -5.59 -23.45
C ASP A 322 4.11 -5.67 -22.29
N LYS A 323 4.56 -6.10 -21.10
CA LYS A 323 3.74 -6.20 -19.88
C LYS A 323 4.18 -5.25 -18.76
N GLY A 324 5.22 -4.43 -18.97
CA GLY A 324 5.73 -3.50 -17.97
C GLY A 324 6.78 -4.11 -17.05
N ILE A 325 6.78 -3.71 -15.80
CA ILE A 325 7.80 -4.07 -14.81
C ILE A 325 7.12 -4.79 -13.64
N LYS A 326 7.67 -5.94 -13.25
CA LYS A 326 7.35 -6.58 -11.96
C LYS A 326 8.43 -6.23 -10.95
N ILE A 327 8.00 -5.83 -9.74
CA ILE A 327 8.90 -5.55 -8.62
C ILE A 327 8.68 -6.61 -7.56
N ILE A 328 9.74 -7.33 -7.21
CA ILE A 328 9.73 -8.38 -6.20
C ILE A 328 10.59 -7.90 -5.03
N PRO A 329 10.00 -7.65 -3.85
CA PRO A 329 10.76 -7.20 -2.68
C PRO A 329 11.74 -8.28 -2.17
N SER A 330 11.35 -9.54 -2.27
CA SER A 330 12.19 -10.66 -1.83
C SER A 330 11.86 -11.94 -2.59
N ILE A 331 12.87 -12.65 -3.04
CA ILE A 331 12.73 -13.98 -3.68
C ILE A 331 12.57 -15.12 -2.65
N TYR A 332 12.66 -14.80 -1.38
CA TYR A 332 12.61 -15.77 -0.29
C TYR A 332 11.21 -15.96 0.28
N PHE A 333 10.25 -15.14 -0.13
CA PHE A 333 8.82 -15.31 0.15
C PHE A 333 8.16 -16.03 -1.02
N LEU A 334 7.75 -17.26 -0.79
CA LEU A 334 7.18 -18.13 -1.81
C LEU A 334 5.69 -18.24 -1.58
N SER A 335 4.90 -17.88 -2.56
CA SER A 335 3.48 -18.20 -2.57
C SER A 335 3.24 -19.49 -3.36
N ASP A 336 2.41 -20.36 -2.84
CA ASP A 336 1.92 -21.48 -3.62
C ASP A 336 0.87 -20.95 -4.61
N ASP A 337 1.13 -21.19 -5.90
CA ASP A 337 0.19 -20.81 -6.95
C ASP A 337 -1.03 -21.76 -6.96
N PHE A 338 -1.98 -21.46 -6.13
CA PHE A 338 -3.31 -22.04 -6.17
C PHE A 338 -4.24 -21.29 -7.13
N SER A 339 -3.68 -20.54 -8.09
CA SER A 339 -4.42 -19.63 -8.99
C SER A 339 -5.51 -20.31 -9.82
N GLN A 340 -5.39 -21.62 -10.06
CA GLN A 340 -6.49 -22.42 -10.61
C GLN A 340 -7.57 -22.76 -9.58
N ILE A 341 -7.31 -22.48 -8.30
CA ILE A 341 -8.17 -22.76 -7.16
C ILE A 341 -8.14 -21.48 -6.30
N LEU A 342 -8.78 -20.40 -6.75
CA LEU A 342 -8.95 -19.14 -5.99
C LEU A 342 -9.41 -19.46 -4.55
N LEU A 343 -8.47 -19.54 -3.60
CA LEU A 343 -8.74 -20.02 -2.27
C LEU A 343 -8.09 -19.10 -1.22
N SER A 344 -8.91 -18.57 -0.35
CA SER A 344 -8.46 -18.12 0.95
C SER A 344 -8.00 -19.32 1.80
N VAL A 345 -6.80 -19.25 2.33
CA VAL A 345 -6.28 -20.24 3.28
C VAL A 345 -6.61 -19.77 4.71
N ASN A 346 -7.30 -20.63 5.47
CA ASN A 346 -7.81 -20.23 6.78
C ASN A 346 -7.14 -20.93 7.95
N SER A 347 -6.64 -22.16 7.75
CA SER A 347 -6.00 -22.91 8.81
C SER A 347 -4.86 -23.77 8.28
N LEU A 348 -3.85 -23.95 9.11
CA LEU A 348 -2.65 -24.74 8.81
C LEU A 348 -2.39 -25.74 9.94
N TYR A 349 -1.86 -26.89 9.55
CA TYR A 349 -1.32 -27.84 10.50
C TYR A 349 -0.13 -28.58 9.85
N LEU A 350 0.97 -28.71 10.58
CA LEU A 350 2.14 -29.43 10.12
C LEU A 350 2.22 -30.80 10.83
N ASN A 351 2.03 -31.85 10.06
CA ASN A 351 2.21 -33.22 10.50
C ASN A 351 3.48 -33.81 9.88
N GLN A 352 4.56 -33.84 10.63
CA GLN A 352 5.88 -34.30 10.14
C GLN A 352 6.31 -33.57 8.85
N ASN A 353 6.19 -34.23 7.68
CA ASN A 353 6.49 -33.66 6.38
C ASN A 353 5.22 -33.22 5.60
N ASP A 354 4.04 -33.44 6.14
CA ASP A 354 2.79 -33.09 5.47
C ASP A 354 2.24 -31.80 6.05
N LEU A 355 2.13 -30.80 5.21
CA LEU A 355 1.44 -29.55 5.51
C LEU A 355 -0.03 -29.67 5.10
N LEU A 356 -0.92 -29.66 6.08
CA LEU A 356 -2.36 -29.64 5.89
C LEU A 356 -2.84 -28.20 5.80
N ILE A 357 -3.60 -27.88 4.76
CA ILE A 357 -4.03 -26.53 4.42
C ILE A 357 -5.56 -26.53 4.28
N GLY A 358 -6.22 -25.88 5.21
CA GLY A 358 -7.68 -25.73 5.21
C GLY A 358 -8.10 -24.44 4.50
N THR A 359 -9.11 -24.55 3.64
CA THR A 359 -9.56 -23.47 2.76
C THR A 359 -11.00 -23.01 3.09
N ASP A 360 -11.42 -21.92 2.45
CA ASP A 360 -12.75 -21.33 2.63
C ASP A 360 -13.89 -22.07 1.90
N ASN A 361 -13.56 -22.94 0.96
CA ASN A 361 -14.55 -23.67 0.13
C ASN A 361 -14.58 -25.18 0.38
N GLY A 362 -14.26 -25.62 1.57
CA GLY A 362 -14.33 -27.02 1.97
C GLY A 362 -13.29 -27.92 1.34
N LYS A 363 -12.15 -27.40 0.92
CA LYS A 363 -11.02 -28.21 0.44
C LYS A 363 -9.96 -28.29 1.53
N LEU A 364 -9.45 -29.50 1.74
CA LEU A 364 -8.21 -29.74 2.47
C LEU A 364 -7.12 -30.11 1.47
N LEU A 365 -6.08 -29.29 1.42
CA LEU A 365 -4.90 -29.56 0.62
C LEU A 365 -3.84 -30.16 1.55
N ILE A 366 -3.22 -31.26 1.13
CA ILE A 366 -2.15 -31.94 1.86
C ILE A 366 -0.91 -31.89 0.98
N LYS A 367 0.05 -31.06 1.37
CA LYS A 367 1.30 -30.85 0.65
C LYS A 367 2.42 -31.56 1.39
N ASN A 368 3.00 -32.58 0.76
CA ASN A 368 4.20 -33.21 1.31
C ASN A 368 5.41 -32.34 1.01
N LEU A 369 6.07 -31.84 2.04
CA LEU A 369 7.19 -30.90 1.93
C LEU A 369 8.47 -31.54 1.36
N LYS A 370 8.63 -32.85 1.52
CA LYS A 370 9.80 -33.59 1.02
C LYS A 370 9.62 -34.01 -0.43
N THR A 371 8.49 -34.59 -0.79
CA THR A 371 8.21 -35.10 -2.17
C THR A 371 7.61 -34.01 -3.07
N LYS A 372 7.17 -32.90 -2.50
CA LYS A 372 6.47 -31.79 -3.18
C LYS A 372 5.15 -32.19 -3.84
N THR A 373 4.59 -33.34 -3.46
CA THR A 373 3.29 -33.81 -3.96
C THR A 373 2.15 -33.11 -3.23
N LEU A 374 1.05 -32.87 -3.94
CA LEU A 374 -0.17 -32.28 -3.42
C LEU A 374 -1.34 -33.27 -3.58
N LYS A 375 -2.01 -33.56 -2.47
CA LYS A 375 -3.28 -34.29 -2.44
C LYS A 375 -4.39 -33.31 -2.08
N ILE A 376 -5.49 -33.33 -2.80
CA ILE A 376 -6.64 -32.45 -2.55
C ILE A 376 -7.83 -33.32 -2.13
N LEU A 377 -8.40 -33.03 -0.99
CA LEU A 377 -9.65 -33.62 -0.51
C LEU A 377 -10.73 -32.56 -0.60
N GLN A 378 -11.80 -32.86 -1.32
CA GLN A 378 -13.00 -32.03 -1.41
C GLN A 378 -14.09 -32.65 -0.58
N PHE A 379 -14.67 -31.89 0.32
CA PHE A 379 -15.79 -32.29 1.14
C PHE A 379 -17.10 -31.73 0.61
N GLU A 380 -18.22 -32.45 0.82
CA GLU A 380 -19.53 -31.98 0.40
C GLU A 380 -19.99 -30.74 1.17
N GLY A 381 -20.55 -29.77 0.43
CA GLY A 381 -21.04 -28.48 0.94
C GLY A 381 -20.00 -27.38 0.92
N ASP A 382 -20.50 -26.16 0.94
CA ASP A 382 -19.70 -24.93 0.97
C ASP A 382 -19.49 -24.54 2.44
N PHE A 383 -18.26 -24.69 2.93
CA PHE A 383 -17.89 -24.37 4.29
C PHE A 383 -16.39 -24.08 4.41
N THR A 384 -16.03 -23.25 5.37
CA THR A 384 -14.64 -22.88 5.66
C THR A 384 -14.02 -23.82 6.67
N ILE A 385 -12.82 -24.36 6.40
CA ILE A 385 -12.04 -25.13 7.37
C ILE A 385 -11.28 -24.14 8.27
N ASN A 386 -11.84 -23.85 9.44
CA ASN A 386 -11.32 -22.83 10.36
C ASN A 386 -10.23 -23.34 11.32
N GLY A 387 -10.11 -24.65 11.48
CA GLY A 387 -9.12 -25.25 12.36
C GLY A 387 -8.83 -26.70 12.00
N ILE A 388 -7.57 -27.07 12.15
CA ILE A 388 -7.07 -28.44 11.98
C ILE A 388 -6.42 -28.82 13.30
N ASN A 389 -6.91 -29.85 13.96
CA ASN A 389 -6.41 -30.30 15.26
C ASN A 389 -6.04 -31.79 15.22
N GLU A 390 -4.87 -32.10 15.71
CA GLU A 390 -4.44 -33.48 15.90
C GLU A 390 -5.18 -34.14 17.08
N SER A 391 -5.53 -35.40 16.92
CA SER A 391 -6.01 -36.27 17.97
C SER A 391 -5.05 -37.41 18.20
N THR A 392 -4.53 -37.55 19.39
CA THR A 392 -3.59 -38.65 19.73
C THR A 392 -4.27 -40.01 19.84
N LEU A 393 -5.58 -40.05 19.69
CA LEU A 393 -6.31 -41.31 19.54
C LEU A 393 -6.09 -41.82 18.11
N GLU A 394 -5.10 -42.69 17.92
CA GLU A 394 -4.79 -43.38 16.67
C GLU A 394 -4.30 -42.48 15.52
N ASP A 395 -3.48 -41.43 15.81
CA ASP A 395 -2.90 -40.51 14.82
C ASP A 395 -3.95 -39.94 13.84
N LYS A 396 -5.04 -39.34 14.37
CA LYS A 396 -6.18 -38.82 13.60
C LYS A 396 -6.26 -37.32 13.65
N PHE A 397 -7.06 -36.72 12.73
CA PHE A 397 -7.20 -35.28 12.61
C PHE A 397 -8.66 -34.84 12.67
N TRP A 398 -8.90 -33.73 13.37
CA TRP A 398 -10.17 -33.04 13.37
C TRP A 398 -10.08 -31.82 12.44
N LEU A 399 -10.99 -31.71 11.49
CA LEU A 399 -11.22 -30.50 10.70
C LEU A 399 -12.46 -29.81 11.23
N ASN A 400 -12.32 -28.55 11.59
CA ASN A 400 -13.38 -27.78 12.21
C ASN A 400 -13.87 -26.65 11.31
N SER A 401 -15.17 -26.45 11.26
CA SER A 401 -15.83 -25.35 10.60
C SER A 401 -16.96 -24.78 11.45
N PHE A 402 -17.60 -23.71 10.97
CA PHE A 402 -18.81 -23.18 11.62
C PHE A 402 -20.01 -24.12 11.54
N SER A 403 -20.06 -25.01 10.56
CA SER A 403 -21.24 -25.82 10.25
C SER A 403 -21.05 -27.30 10.52
N LYS A 404 -19.81 -27.81 10.44
CA LYS A 404 -19.52 -29.22 10.64
C LYS A 404 -18.09 -29.47 11.14
N SER A 405 -17.88 -30.63 11.76
CA SER A 405 -16.54 -31.16 12.07
C SER A 405 -16.35 -32.48 11.35
N ILE A 406 -15.17 -32.69 10.80
CA ILE A 406 -14.80 -33.88 10.04
C ILE A 406 -13.67 -34.59 10.77
N TYR A 407 -13.71 -35.90 10.85
CA TYR A 407 -12.70 -36.72 11.50
C TYR A 407 -11.97 -37.57 10.44
N LEU A 408 -10.66 -37.38 10.33
CA LEU A 408 -9.80 -38.08 9.38
C LEU A 408 -8.96 -39.15 10.09
N ASN A 409 -8.63 -40.23 9.36
CA ASN A 409 -7.62 -41.21 9.75
C ASN A 409 -6.19 -40.64 9.56
N ALA A 410 -5.16 -41.38 10.01
CA ALA A 410 -3.75 -41.06 9.82
C ALA A 410 -3.32 -40.95 8.35
N ASP A 411 -3.94 -41.71 7.46
CA ASP A 411 -3.73 -41.68 5.99
C ASP A 411 -4.55 -40.58 5.29
N TYR A 412 -5.19 -39.74 6.09
CA TYR A 412 -6.09 -38.67 5.62
C TYR A 412 -7.34 -39.18 4.89
N SER A 413 -7.70 -40.47 5.04
CA SER A 413 -9.00 -40.97 4.60
C SER A 413 -10.09 -40.47 5.54
N ILE A 414 -11.28 -40.19 4.98
CA ILE A 414 -12.42 -39.71 5.77
C ILE A 414 -12.95 -40.86 6.62
N LYS A 415 -12.86 -40.77 7.94
CA LYS A 415 -13.48 -41.70 8.87
C LYS A 415 -14.93 -41.32 9.13
N MET A 416 -15.18 -40.04 9.29
CA MET A 416 -16.53 -39.50 9.56
C MET A 416 -16.63 -38.14 8.86
N ASP A 417 -17.56 -38.05 7.93
CA ASP A 417 -17.98 -36.79 7.31
C ASP A 417 -19.25 -36.31 8.01
N ASN A 418 -19.18 -35.08 8.48
CA ASN A 418 -20.30 -34.41 9.14
C ASN A 418 -20.70 -35.04 10.51
N ILE A 419 -19.96 -34.68 11.55
CA ILE A 419 -20.43 -34.78 12.90
C ILE A 419 -21.50 -33.68 13.10
N GLY A 420 -22.63 -33.86 12.42
CA GLY A 420 -23.69 -32.89 12.23
C GLY A 420 -24.63 -32.70 13.41
N LEU A 421 -24.08 -32.54 14.61
CA LEU A 421 -24.86 -32.41 15.83
C LEU A 421 -25.00 -30.95 16.29
N GLY A 422 -24.92 -29.97 15.38
CA GLY A 422 -24.95 -28.57 15.77
C GLY A 422 -23.79 -28.16 16.69
N ILE A 423 -22.76 -29.00 16.79
CA ILE A 423 -21.50 -28.70 17.49
C ILE A 423 -20.70 -27.79 16.58
N ILE A 424 -21.01 -26.53 16.61
CA ILE A 424 -20.25 -25.54 15.90
C ILE A 424 -18.96 -25.28 16.67
N SER A 425 -17.93 -26.07 16.39
CA SER A 425 -16.57 -25.82 16.87
C SER A 425 -15.89 -24.80 15.98
N TYR A 426 -15.60 -23.64 16.53
CA TYR A 426 -15.01 -22.58 15.71
C TYR A 426 -13.56 -22.87 15.31
N LYS A 427 -12.67 -23.24 16.24
CA LYS A 427 -11.24 -23.48 15.98
C LYS A 427 -10.67 -24.65 16.78
N THR A 428 -11.31 -25.08 17.87
CA THR A 428 -10.58 -25.80 18.91
C THR A 428 -11.26 -27.09 19.35
N ILE A 429 -10.64 -28.17 19.00
CA ILE A 429 -10.82 -29.47 19.62
C ILE A 429 -9.49 -29.84 20.26
N TRP A 430 -9.50 -30.18 21.52
CA TRP A 430 -8.31 -30.59 22.24
C TRP A 430 -8.43 -32.06 22.70
N ASN A 431 -7.46 -32.88 22.28
CA ASN A 431 -7.31 -34.26 22.73
C ASN A 431 -5.87 -34.71 22.44
N LYS A 432 -4.94 -34.39 23.35
CA LYS A 432 -3.49 -34.64 23.20
C LYS A 432 -2.94 -35.78 24.06
N GLY A 433 -3.76 -36.47 24.83
CA GLY A 433 -3.33 -37.59 25.66
C GLY A 433 -4.28 -38.76 25.55
N LYS A 434 -3.78 -40.01 25.54
CA LYS A 434 -4.58 -41.23 25.42
C LYS A 434 -5.67 -41.37 26.50
N ASN A 435 -5.41 -40.83 27.70
CA ASN A 435 -6.35 -40.85 28.83
C ASN A 435 -6.97 -39.48 29.09
N ASP A 436 -6.70 -38.49 28.26
CA ASP A 436 -7.27 -37.15 28.41
C ASP A 436 -8.70 -37.11 27.84
N PRO A 437 -9.58 -36.31 28.40
CA PRO A 437 -10.90 -36.08 27.83
C PRO A 437 -10.81 -35.36 26.51
N LEU A 438 -11.81 -35.53 25.67
CA LEU A 438 -12.00 -34.72 24.49
C LEU A 438 -12.73 -33.43 24.88
N PHE A 439 -12.11 -32.28 24.66
CA PHE A 439 -12.73 -30.98 24.83
C PHE A 439 -13.08 -30.37 23.49
N ILE A 440 -14.28 -29.84 23.35
CA ILE A 440 -14.79 -29.20 22.16
C ILE A 440 -15.30 -27.80 22.53
N GLY A 441 -14.60 -26.77 22.05
CA GLY A 441 -15.05 -25.39 22.20
C GLY A 441 -16.17 -25.05 21.20
N ASN A 442 -17.27 -24.48 21.68
CA ASN A 442 -18.40 -24.13 20.83
C ASN A 442 -19.05 -22.79 21.19
N TYR A 443 -20.16 -22.45 20.52
CA TYR A 443 -20.93 -21.21 20.75
C TYR A 443 -21.39 -20.99 22.18
N GLY A 444 -21.68 -22.04 22.89
CA GLY A 444 -22.27 -21.97 24.25
C GLY A 444 -21.29 -22.40 25.34
N GLY A 445 -19.97 -22.42 25.06
CA GLY A 445 -18.97 -22.82 26.05
C GLY A 445 -18.11 -23.99 25.61
N VAL A 446 -17.93 -24.97 26.46
CA VAL A 446 -17.08 -26.14 26.22
C VAL A 446 -17.84 -27.41 26.52
N LEU A 447 -17.68 -28.41 25.67
CA LEU A 447 -18.06 -29.78 25.96
C LEU A 447 -16.83 -30.57 26.43
N ARG A 448 -17.01 -31.42 27.42
CA ARG A 448 -16.02 -32.37 27.92
C ARG A 448 -16.54 -33.79 27.77
N ILE A 449 -15.97 -34.58 26.90
CA ILE A 449 -16.26 -36.01 26.74
C ILE A 449 -15.19 -36.81 27.48
N PRO A 450 -15.50 -37.56 28.49
CA PRO A 450 -14.52 -38.39 29.19
C PRO A 450 -13.83 -39.38 28.24
N ALA A 451 -12.57 -39.69 28.47
CA ALA A 451 -11.76 -40.54 27.59
C ALA A 451 -12.42 -41.92 27.31
N ASN A 452 -13.01 -42.53 28.30
CA ASN A 452 -13.72 -43.81 28.18
C ASN A 452 -15.03 -43.71 27.38
N GLU A 453 -15.62 -42.53 27.23
CA GLU A 453 -16.86 -42.30 26.50
C GLU A 453 -16.63 -41.80 25.08
N ILE A 454 -15.38 -41.48 24.69
CA ILE A 454 -15.05 -40.97 23.33
C ILE A 454 -15.46 -41.99 22.23
N PRO A 455 -15.20 -43.33 22.37
CA PRO A 455 -15.65 -44.29 21.35
C PRO A 455 -17.16 -44.30 21.18
N TYR A 456 -17.89 -44.23 22.26
CA TYR A 456 -19.36 -44.16 22.24
C TYR A 456 -19.86 -42.85 21.62
N PHE A 457 -19.26 -41.72 21.97
CA PHE A 457 -19.57 -40.42 21.36
C PHE A 457 -19.35 -40.42 19.83
N LEU A 458 -18.30 -41.05 19.35
CA LEU A 458 -18.03 -41.18 17.92
C LEU A 458 -19.03 -42.12 17.24
N GLN A 459 -19.47 -43.25 17.92
CA GLN A 459 -20.44 -44.18 17.36
C GLN A 459 -21.87 -43.57 17.23
N ILE A 460 -22.27 -42.75 18.20
CA ILE A 460 -23.57 -42.02 18.16
C ILE A 460 -23.60 -41.17 16.87
N ASN A 461 -22.52 -40.52 16.56
CA ASN A 461 -22.42 -39.66 15.39
C ASN A 461 -22.38 -40.46 14.08
N GLN A 462 -21.82 -41.67 14.05
CA GLN A 462 -21.83 -42.54 12.88
C GLN A 462 -23.22 -43.10 12.53
N ASN A 463 -23.99 -43.45 13.54
CA ASN A 463 -25.25 -44.18 13.37
C ASN A 463 -26.46 -43.25 13.19
N LYS A 464 -26.30 -41.92 13.09
CA LYS A 464 -27.37 -40.93 12.99
C LYS A 464 -28.48 -41.20 14.04
N MET A 465 -28.11 -41.61 15.26
CA MET A 465 -29.07 -41.75 16.36
C MET A 465 -29.74 -40.42 16.64
N ASP A 466 -31.04 -40.44 16.97
CA ASP A 466 -31.86 -39.26 17.29
C ASP A 466 -31.49 -38.60 18.63
N ILE A 467 -30.17 -38.41 18.86
CA ILE A 467 -29.66 -37.65 20.00
C ILE A 467 -29.53 -36.20 19.57
N THR A 468 -30.31 -35.36 20.18
CA THR A 468 -30.26 -33.94 19.84
C THR A 468 -29.02 -33.28 20.40
N TRP A 469 -28.57 -32.13 19.76
CA TRP A 469 -27.55 -31.22 20.30
C TRP A 469 -27.85 -30.84 21.78
N TYR A 470 -29.11 -30.72 22.12
CA TYR A 470 -29.55 -30.37 23.46
C TYR A 470 -29.16 -31.46 24.47
N ASP A 471 -29.31 -32.74 24.12
CA ASP A 471 -28.98 -33.87 24.98
C ASP A 471 -27.47 -33.98 25.22
N LEU A 472 -26.67 -33.81 24.17
CA LEU A 472 -25.22 -33.80 24.30
C LEU A 472 -24.73 -32.64 25.15
N ARG A 473 -25.35 -31.46 24.99
CA ARG A 473 -25.03 -30.28 25.79
C ARG A 473 -25.38 -30.49 27.26
N LEU A 474 -26.52 -31.11 27.57
CA LEU A 474 -26.90 -31.43 28.96
C LEU A 474 -25.94 -32.42 29.58
N ARG A 475 -25.49 -33.44 28.84
CA ARG A 475 -24.60 -34.47 29.31
C ARG A 475 -23.15 -34.05 29.49
N TYR A 476 -22.59 -33.31 28.55
CA TYR A 476 -21.16 -33.10 28.45
C TYR A 476 -20.71 -31.62 28.66
N ARG A 477 -21.64 -30.72 28.94
CA ARG A 477 -21.30 -29.29 29.09
C ARG A 477 -20.46 -29.03 30.33
N VAL A 478 -19.37 -28.29 30.16
CA VAL A 478 -18.62 -27.73 31.27
C VAL A 478 -19.41 -26.57 31.88
N LYS A 479 -19.69 -26.64 33.18
CA LYS A 479 -20.40 -25.58 33.92
C LYS A 479 -19.49 -24.35 34.06
N GLY A 480 -20.07 -23.15 34.21
CA GLY A 480 -19.35 -21.92 34.51
C GLY A 480 -18.79 -21.18 33.31
N ILE A 481 -18.89 -21.73 32.09
CA ILE A 481 -18.52 -21.06 30.85
C ILE A 481 -19.69 -21.15 29.87
N ASN A 482 -20.20 -19.99 29.45
CA ASN A 482 -21.42 -19.88 28.64
C ASN A 482 -21.19 -19.17 27.31
N HIS A 483 -19.99 -18.68 27.09
CA HIS A 483 -19.61 -17.91 25.91
C HIS A 483 -18.77 -18.74 24.97
N ARG A 484 -18.76 -18.33 23.70
CA ARG A 484 -17.95 -18.96 22.65
C ARG A 484 -16.50 -19.11 23.07
N THR A 485 -15.96 -20.33 22.96
CA THR A 485 -14.61 -20.70 23.32
C THR A 485 -13.76 -20.94 22.07
N TYR A 486 -12.61 -20.29 21.98
CA TYR A 486 -11.72 -20.30 20.81
C TYR A 486 -10.39 -21.01 21.07
N ALA A 487 -9.97 -21.13 22.30
CA ALA A 487 -8.72 -21.75 22.66
C ALA A 487 -8.88 -22.70 23.85
N ILE A 488 -8.25 -23.85 23.76
CA ILE A 488 -8.21 -24.86 24.83
C ILE A 488 -6.77 -25.36 24.90
N GLU A 489 -6.16 -25.31 26.08
CA GLU A 489 -4.81 -25.80 26.28
C GLU A 489 -4.68 -26.41 27.68
N LYS A 490 -3.85 -27.46 27.80
CA LYS A 490 -3.47 -28.07 29.07
C LYS A 490 -2.21 -27.40 29.61
N VAL A 491 -2.33 -26.81 30.78
CA VAL A 491 -1.22 -26.17 31.49
C VAL A 491 -0.95 -26.94 32.77
N LYS A 492 0.12 -27.71 32.80
CA LYS A 492 0.38 -28.69 33.88
C LYS A 492 -0.82 -29.67 34.00
N ASP A 493 -1.48 -29.69 35.12
CA ASP A 493 -2.64 -30.56 35.38
C ASP A 493 -3.98 -29.85 35.25
N GLU A 494 -3.99 -28.58 34.80
CA GLU A 494 -5.24 -27.82 34.62
C GLU A 494 -5.50 -27.56 33.13
N PHE A 495 -6.76 -27.49 32.74
CA PHE A 495 -7.16 -27.00 31.42
C PHE A 495 -7.51 -25.52 31.50
N TRP A 496 -7.02 -24.77 30.54
CA TRP A 496 -7.29 -23.35 30.37
C TRP A 496 -8.16 -23.17 29.12
N PHE A 497 -9.22 -22.39 29.26
CA PHE A 497 -10.15 -22.10 28.17
C PHE A 497 -10.14 -20.62 27.87
N GLY A 498 -9.92 -20.28 26.60
CA GLY A 498 -10.02 -18.92 26.07
C GLY A 498 -11.37 -18.66 25.45
N SER A 499 -12.11 -17.72 26.01
CA SER A 499 -13.46 -17.37 25.59
C SER A 499 -13.55 -15.90 25.13
N MET A 500 -14.71 -15.52 24.58
CA MET A 500 -14.99 -14.12 24.19
C MET A 500 -14.95 -13.14 25.36
N ASP A 501 -15.26 -13.62 26.56
CA ASP A 501 -15.37 -12.81 27.77
C ASP A 501 -14.22 -13.00 28.76
N GLY A 502 -13.23 -13.83 28.40
CA GLY A 502 -12.02 -13.96 29.20
C GLY A 502 -11.39 -15.34 29.23
N LEU A 503 -10.42 -15.46 30.12
CA LEU A 503 -9.68 -16.67 30.38
C LEU A 503 -10.31 -17.47 31.55
N TYR A 504 -10.51 -18.78 31.37
CA TYR A 504 -11.07 -19.65 32.36
C TYR A 504 -10.12 -20.78 32.74
N TYR A 505 -10.21 -21.24 33.99
CA TYR A 505 -9.51 -22.41 34.51
C TYR A 505 -10.52 -23.50 34.81
N TYR A 506 -10.25 -24.72 34.36
CA TYR A 506 -11.10 -25.88 34.64
C TYR A 506 -10.76 -26.51 35.99
N LYS A 507 -11.72 -26.55 36.89
CA LYS A 507 -11.59 -27.15 38.25
C LYS A 507 -12.85 -27.91 38.61
N LYS A 508 -12.69 -29.15 39.11
CA LYS A 508 -13.82 -29.96 39.67
C LYS A 508 -15.07 -29.90 38.79
N ASP A 509 -14.95 -30.24 37.51
CA ASP A 509 -16.02 -30.27 36.48
C ASP A 509 -16.69 -28.92 36.17
N SER A 510 -16.11 -27.82 36.57
CA SER A 510 -16.56 -26.49 36.23
C SER A 510 -15.39 -25.59 35.74
N ALA A 511 -15.72 -24.62 34.92
CA ALA A 511 -14.79 -23.57 34.52
C ALA A 511 -14.97 -22.33 35.40
N VAL A 512 -13.89 -21.76 35.88
CA VAL A 512 -13.88 -20.58 36.74
C VAL A 512 -13.12 -19.46 36.01
N LEU A 513 -13.72 -18.29 35.92
CA LEU A 513 -13.12 -17.13 35.31
C LEU A 513 -11.78 -16.76 36.04
N SER A 514 -10.78 -16.49 35.29
CA SER A 514 -9.46 -16.08 35.78
C SER A 514 -9.56 -14.80 36.63
N SER A 515 -8.75 -14.74 37.70
CA SER A 515 -8.56 -13.53 38.51
C SER A 515 -7.66 -12.49 37.85
N ILE A 516 -7.06 -12.77 36.68
CA ILE A 516 -6.24 -11.85 35.92
C ILE A 516 -7.13 -10.77 35.31
N LYS A 517 -7.08 -9.56 35.90
CA LYS A 517 -7.95 -8.45 35.53
C LYS A 517 -7.82 -8.03 34.07
N GLU A 518 -6.60 -8.06 33.56
CA GLU A 518 -6.26 -7.67 32.17
C GLU A 518 -6.86 -8.58 31.11
N LEU A 519 -7.26 -9.82 31.51
CA LEU A 519 -7.86 -10.81 30.62
C LEU A 519 -9.36 -11.00 30.88
N GLN A 520 -9.95 -10.30 31.85
CA GLN A 520 -11.39 -10.26 32.04
C GLN A 520 -12.03 -9.37 30.95
N ASN A 521 -13.13 -9.82 30.36
CA ASN A 521 -13.80 -9.18 29.22
C ASN A 521 -12.89 -9.02 27.98
N SER A 522 -11.83 -9.84 27.88
CA SER A 522 -10.95 -9.90 26.72
C SER A 522 -11.28 -11.13 25.88
N TRP A 523 -11.47 -10.95 24.59
CA TRP A 523 -11.67 -12.06 23.68
C TRP A 523 -10.35 -12.80 23.46
N ILE A 524 -10.24 -13.99 24.05
CA ILE A 524 -9.05 -14.84 23.98
C ILE A 524 -9.11 -15.68 22.69
N THR A 525 -8.14 -15.54 21.83
CA THR A 525 -8.05 -16.25 20.54
C THR A 525 -7.15 -17.48 20.60
N HIS A 526 -6.05 -17.43 21.36
CA HIS A 526 -5.06 -18.49 21.46
C HIS A 526 -4.53 -18.63 22.89
N ILE A 527 -4.19 -19.84 23.26
CA ILE A 527 -3.44 -20.19 24.48
C ILE A 527 -2.36 -21.18 24.06
N VAL A 528 -1.12 -20.87 24.36
CA VAL A 528 0.03 -21.73 24.08
C VAL A 528 0.82 -21.94 25.35
N ASN A 529 1.00 -23.19 25.73
CA ASN A 529 1.77 -23.58 26.93
C ASN A 529 3.20 -23.95 26.51
N GLN A 530 4.18 -23.28 27.10
CA GLN A 530 5.60 -23.57 26.91
C GLN A 530 6.28 -23.69 28.28
N LYS A 531 6.52 -24.90 28.76
CA LYS A 531 7.10 -25.16 30.07
C LYS A 531 6.33 -24.44 31.19
N ASP A 532 6.93 -23.46 31.86
CA ASP A 532 6.33 -22.68 32.94
C ASP A 532 5.66 -21.37 32.48
N THR A 533 5.71 -21.09 31.19
CA THR A 533 5.17 -19.87 30.60
C THR A 533 3.96 -20.19 29.75
N VAL A 534 2.87 -19.48 29.98
CA VAL A 534 1.66 -19.54 29.16
C VAL A 534 1.53 -18.25 28.37
N TRP A 535 1.36 -18.38 27.08
CA TRP A 535 1.13 -17.27 26.18
C TRP A 535 -0.33 -17.21 25.80
N VAL A 536 -0.92 -16.04 25.91
CA VAL A 536 -2.34 -15.81 25.62
C VAL A 536 -2.47 -14.71 24.57
N GLY A 537 -2.99 -15.08 23.41
CA GLY A 537 -3.35 -14.14 22.35
C GLY A 537 -4.78 -13.66 22.50
N THR A 538 -4.99 -12.37 22.26
CA THR A 538 -6.32 -11.74 22.35
C THR A 538 -6.68 -11.04 21.04
N GLN A 539 -7.96 -10.73 20.85
CA GLN A 539 -8.41 -9.99 19.68
C GLN A 539 -8.16 -8.46 19.79
N THR A 540 -8.12 -7.92 21.01
CA THR A 540 -8.11 -6.46 21.20
C THR A 540 -6.95 -5.93 22.03
N ASN A 541 -6.30 -6.78 22.81
CA ASN A 541 -5.34 -6.36 23.83
C ASN A 541 -3.92 -6.89 23.57
N GLY A 542 -3.70 -7.53 22.40
CA GLY A 542 -2.40 -8.09 22.03
C GLY A 542 -2.12 -9.45 22.65
N VAL A 543 -0.87 -9.71 23.03
CA VAL A 543 -0.34 -11.00 23.51
C VAL A 543 0.21 -10.85 24.91
N PHE A 544 -0.20 -11.75 25.78
CA PHE A 544 0.17 -11.79 27.19
C PHE A 544 1.11 -12.96 27.48
N GLN A 545 2.20 -12.67 28.16
CA GLN A 545 3.09 -13.67 28.76
C GLN A 545 2.69 -13.87 30.23
N ILE A 546 2.31 -15.08 30.59
CA ILE A 546 1.82 -15.41 31.93
C ILE A 546 2.74 -16.46 32.57
N ILE A 547 3.20 -16.18 33.77
CA ILE A 547 4.00 -17.11 34.58
C ILE A 547 3.31 -17.21 35.94
N ASN A 548 3.08 -18.44 36.41
CA ASN A 548 2.40 -18.70 37.69
C ASN A 548 1.07 -17.91 37.84
N LYS A 549 0.26 -17.89 36.78
CA LYS A 549 -1.04 -17.19 36.75
C LYS A 549 -0.94 -15.67 36.97
N LYS A 550 0.22 -15.07 36.74
CA LYS A 550 0.44 -13.61 36.78
C LYS A 550 0.95 -13.13 35.43
N VAL A 551 0.47 -12.00 34.97
CA VAL A 551 0.98 -11.36 33.76
C VAL A 551 2.42 -10.88 34.02
N ARG A 552 3.35 -11.39 33.22
CA ARG A 552 4.75 -10.99 33.27
C ARG A 552 5.05 -9.86 32.30
N LYS A 553 4.51 -9.95 31.08
CA LYS A 553 4.72 -8.97 30.00
C LYS A 553 3.51 -8.95 29.08
N VAL A 554 3.22 -7.80 28.52
CA VAL A 554 2.19 -7.61 27.51
C VAL A 554 2.85 -7.03 26.28
N PHE A 555 2.55 -7.61 25.12
CA PHE A 555 2.94 -7.08 23.82
C PHE A 555 1.67 -6.57 23.13
N ASN A 556 1.67 -5.31 22.72
CA ASN A 556 0.56 -4.63 22.07
C ASN A 556 1.07 -3.56 21.10
N GLU A 557 0.18 -2.82 20.46
CA GLU A 557 0.54 -1.77 19.50
C GLU A 557 1.41 -0.66 20.11
N THR A 558 1.29 -0.39 21.42
CA THR A 558 2.09 0.66 22.07
C THR A 558 3.55 0.26 22.30
N ASN A 559 3.87 -1.02 22.20
CA ASN A 559 5.21 -1.55 22.44
C ASN A 559 5.71 -2.50 21.34
N GLY A 560 5.19 -2.34 20.11
CA GLY A 560 5.80 -2.91 18.91
C GLY A 560 4.98 -3.93 18.15
N LEU A 561 3.81 -4.37 18.62
CA LEU A 561 2.92 -5.14 17.74
C LEU A 561 2.33 -4.23 16.66
N VAL A 562 2.19 -4.78 15.46
CA VAL A 562 1.54 -4.09 14.35
C VAL A 562 0.02 -4.01 14.53
N SER A 563 -0.56 -4.94 15.27
CA SER A 563 -1.98 -4.96 15.65
C SER A 563 -2.20 -5.75 16.94
N ASN A 564 -3.14 -5.31 17.73
CA ASN A 564 -3.59 -6.03 18.93
C ASN A 564 -4.42 -7.29 18.62
N ASN A 565 -4.89 -7.43 17.38
CA ASN A 565 -5.70 -8.56 16.95
C ASN A 565 -4.84 -9.79 16.63
N CYS A 566 -4.60 -10.64 17.60
CA CYS A 566 -3.87 -11.88 17.45
C CYS A 566 -4.76 -12.97 16.85
N LYS A 567 -4.54 -13.31 15.58
CA LYS A 567 -5.25 -14.36 14.85
C LYS A 567 -4.56 -15.72 14.91
N SER A 568 -3.24 -15.74 15.08
CA SER A 568 -2.44 -16.95 15.26
C SER A 568 -1.24 -16.67 16.17
N LEU A 569 -0.85 -17.66 16.97
CA LEU A 569 0.20 -17.54 17.97
C LEU A 569 1.02 -18.82 18.04
N ILE A 570 2.29 -18.75 17.73
CA ILE A 570 3.25 -19.87 17.85
C ILE A 570 4.41 -19.46 18.74
N VAL A 571 4.83 -20.37 19.60
CA VAL A 571 5.94 -20.13 20.53
C VAL A 571 7.01 -21.21 20.33
N GLU A 572 8.20 -20.80 19.94
CA GLU A 572 9.35 -21.69 19.77
C GLU A 572 10.14 -21.87 21.08
N LEU A 573 10.78 -23.04 21.25
CA LEU A 573 11.58 -23.37 22.43
C LEU A 573 12.77 -22.44 22.67
N ASN A 574 13.28 -21.77 21.63
CA ASN A 574 14.38 -20.80 21.67
C ASN A 574 13.97 -19.41 22.18
N GLY A 575 12.71 -19.20 22.51
CA GLY A 575 12.17 -17.93 22.99
C GLY A 575 11.70 -16.98 21.87
N ILE A 576 11.53 -17.47 20.65
CA ILE A 576 10.90 -16.72 19.57
C ILE A 576 9.38 -16.94 19.61
N VAL A 577 8.62 -15.85 19.53
CA VAL A 577 7.16 -15.87 19.46
C VAL A 577 6.70 -15.24 18.14
N TRP A 578 5.92 -16.00 17.41
CA TRP A 578 5.31 -15.57 16.16
C TRP A 578 3.85 -15.21 16.39
N VAL A 579 3.46 -14.01 16.02
CA VAL A 579 2.11 -13.49 16.18
C VAL A 579 1.55 -13.11 14.82
N GLY A 580 0.63 -13.90 14.29
CA GLY A 580 -0.13 -13.56 13.09
C GLY A 580 -1.27 -12.61 13.45
N THR A 581 -1.37 -11.50 12.73
CA THR A 581 -2.39 -10.47 12.96
C THR A 581 -3.15 -10.14 11.69
N ASN A 582 -4.15 -9.27 11.77
CA ASN A 582 -4.84 -8.72 10.60
C ASN A 582 -4.02 -7.66 9.84
N ASN A 583 -2.79 -7.35 10.29
CA ASN A 583 -1.93 -6.33 9.66
C ASN A 583 -0.47 -6.80 9.53
N GLY A 584 -0.25 -8.09 9.36
CA GLY A 584 1.06 -8.72 9.21
C GLY A 584 1.42 -9.66 10.37
N ILE A 585 2.68 -10.06 10.40
CA ILE A 585 3.24 -10.97 11.38
C ILE A 585 4.25 -10.23 12.24
N ASN A 586 4.16 -10.38 13.55
CA ASN A 586 5.24 -9.99 14.43
C ASN A 586 6.08 -11.20 14.85
N LYS A 587 7.40 -11.08 14.72
CA LYS A 587 8.39 -12.01 15.28
C LYS A 587 9.00 -11.37 16.50
N ILE A 588 8.70 -11.91 17.67
CA ILE A 588 9.14 -11.38 18.96
C ILE A 588 10.27 -12.24 19.47
N ASN A 589 11.43 -11.67 19.72
CA ASN A 589 12.49 -12.29 20.47
C ASN A 589 12.34 -11.96 21.96
N THR A 590 11.89 -12.91 22.75
CA THR A 590 11.65 -12.69 24.18
C THR A 590 12.91 -12.48 25.00
N ASN A 591 14.07 -12.92 24.50
CA ASN A 591 15.36 -12.79 25.16
C ASN A 591 15.93 -11.37 25.00
N THR A 592 15.83 -10.77 23.80
CA THR A 592 16.31 -9.41 23.52
C THR A 592 15.21 -8.36 23.69
N GLY A 593 13.95 -8.75 23.59
CA GLY A 593 12.79 -7.85 23.58
C GLY A 593 12.52 -7.22 22.22
N GLU A 594 13.27 -7.56 21.19
CA GLU A 594 13.07 -7.07 19.82
C GLU A 594 11.79 -7.63 19.21
N VAL A 595 11.09 -6.79 18.49
CA VAL A 595 9.88 -7.13 17.76
C VAL A 595 10.10 -6.74 16.29
N ASP A 596 10.14 -7.74 15.42
CA ASP A 596 10.24 -7.54 13.98
C ASP A 596 8.85 -7.64 13.35
N LEU A 597 8.60 -6.83 12.33
CA LEU A 597 7.38 -6.88 11.51
C LEU A 597 7.70 -7.56 10.18
N ILE A 598 6.79 -8.41 9.73
CA ILE A 598 6.78 -9.00 8.39
C ILE A 598 5.40 -8.74 7.78
N ASN A 599 5.37 -8.12 6.62
CA ASN A 599 4.15 -7.71 5.95
C ASN A 599 4.24 -7.87 4.42
N ASN A 600 3.27 -7.34 3.69
CA ASN A 600 3.26 -7.40 2.22
C ASN A 600 4.42 -6.65 1.57
N LEU A 601 5.02 -5.65 2.23
CA LEU A 601 6.21 -4.95 1.74
C LEU A 601 7.45 -5.87 1.76
N ASP A 602 7.43 -6.92 2.58
CA ASP A 602 8.48 -7.94 2.63
C ASP A 602 8.24 -9.07 1.63
N GLY A 603 6.99 -9.29 1.23
CA GLY A 603 6.59 -10.34 0.30
C GLY A 603 5.42 -11.20 0.73
N LEU A 604 4.68 -10.87 1.81
CA LEU A 604 3.42 -11.53 2.09
C LEU A 604 2.39 -11.19 0.99
N LEU A 605 1.53 -12.15 0.63
CA LEU A 605 0.43 -11.92 -0.32
C LEU A 605 -0.58 -10.93 0.25
N SER A 606 -0.90 -11.06 1.53
CA SER A 606 -1.84 -10.19 2.24
C SER A 606 -1.35 -9.97 3.67
N ASN A 607 -1.63 -8.80 4.22
CA ASN A 607 -1.36 -8.50 5.62
C ASN A 607 -2.35 -9.19 6.56
N ASP A 608 -3.49 -9.63 6.06
CA ASP A 608 -4.49 -10.35 6.86
C ASP A 608 -4.09 -11.82 7.01
N VAL A 609 -3.39 -12.13 8.10
CA VAL A 609 -2.89 -13.47 8.43
C VAL A 609 -3.96 -14.23 9.18
N ASN A 610 -4.44 -15.32 8.60
CA ASN A 610 -5.45 -16.18 9.22
C ASN A 610 -4.85 -17.20 10.17
N ASP A 611 -3.71 -17.80 9.77
CA ASP A 611 -3.01 -18.79 10.57
C ASP A 611 -1.52 -18.88 10.18
N LEU A 612 -0.69 -19.46 11.04
CA LEU A 612 0.71 -19.70 10.76
C LEU A 612 1.22 -20.97 11.44
N VAL A 613 2.19 -21.62 10.78
CA VAL A 613 2.89 -22.79 11.32
C VAL A 613 4.38 -22.64 11.09
N VAL A 614 5.16 -23.01 12.07
CA VAL A 614 6.63 -22.91 12.02
C VAL A 614 7.24 -24.31 12.05
N SER A 615 8.08 -24.60 11.06
CA SER A 615 8.92 -25.79 11.01
C SER A 615 10.35 -25.47 11.49
N ASP A 616 11.25 -26.44 11.41
CA ASP A 616 12.67 -26.23 11.74
C ASP A 616 13.31 -25.15 10.87
N LYS A 617 12.91 -25.04 9.62
CA LYS A 617 13.53 -24.14 8.62
C LYS A 617 12.59 -23.06 8.12
N SER A 618 11.31 -23.34 8.02
CA SER A 618 10.37 -22.50 7.29
C SER A 618 9.17 -22.08 8.15
N VAL A 619 8.64 -20.92 7.83
CA VAL A 619 7.35 -20.42 8.32
C VAL A 619 6.35 -20.53 7.17
N PHE A 620 5.20 -21.12 7.46
CA PHE A 620 4.06 -21.22 6.54
C PHE A 620 2.95 -20.32 7.04
N VAL A 621 2.43 -19.47 6.18
CA VAL A 621 1.47 -18.43 6.52
C VAL A 621 0.23 -18.54 5.67
N ALA A 622 -0.89 -18.76 6.32
CA ALA A 622 -2.22 -18.70 5.71
C ALA A 622 -2.70 -17.26 5.64
N THR A 623 -3.03 -16.80 4.44
CA THR A 623 -3.59 -15.47 4.23
C THR A 623 -4.92 -15.56 3.45
N ALA A 624 -5.66 -14.46 3.42
CA ALA A 624 -6.87 -14.36 2.60
C ALA A 624 -6.62 -14.57 1.09
N GLU A 625 -5.37 -14.36 0.64
CA GLU A 625 -4.97 -14.46 -0.77
C GLU A 625 -4.15 -15.71 -1.08
N GLY A 626 -3.94 -16.60 -0.10
CA GLY A 626 -3.25 -17.86 -0.31
C GLY A 626 -2.23 -18.20 0.77
N LEU A 627 -1.36 -19.18 0.46
CA LEU A 627 -0.28 -19.66 1.32
C LEU A 627 1.04 -19.01 0.95
N VAL A 628 1.74 -18.47 1.95
CA VAL A 628 3.11 -17.97 1.81
C VAL A 628 4.07 -18.81 2.65
N THR A 629 5.24 -19.11 2.10
CA THR A 629 6.32 -19.83 2.79
C THR A 629 7.61 -19.03 2.74
N PHE A 630 8.31 -18.89 3.86
CA PHE A 630 9.64 -18.26 3.90
C PHE A 630 10.54 -18.90 4.95
N ASP A 631 11.86 -18.66 4.84
CA ASP A 631 12.84 -19.14 5.84
C ASP A 631 12.65 -18.39 7.17
N LYS A 632 12.60 -19.11 8.28
CA LYS A 632 12.36 -18.52 9.60
C LYS A 632 13.45 -17.56 10.09
N ASN A 633 14.64 -17.63 9.50
CA ASN A 633 15.78 -16.77 9.84
C ASN A 633 15.91 -15.58 8.88
N ILE A 634 14.91 -15.38 8.01
CA ILE A 634 14.93 -14.28 7.04
C ILE A 634 15.12 -12.94 7.74
N GLN A 635 15.96 -12.11 7.16
CA GLN A 635 16.12 -10.71 7.56
C GLN A 635 15.22 -9.85 6.67
N THR A 636 14.23 -9.24 7.26
CA THR A 636 13.25 -8.43 6.53
C THR A 636 13.49 -6.93 6.66
N LYS A 637 14.23 -6.49 7.67
CA LYS A 637 14.47 -5.07 7.91
C LYS A 637 15.22 -4.38 6.76
N ASN A 638 14.60 -3.37 6.19
CA ASN A 638 15.23 -2.45 5.26
C ASN A 638 16.12 -1.46 6.04
N LYS A 639 17.44 -1.73 6.04
CA LYS A 639 18.43 -0.87 6.72
C LYS A 639 18.89 0.32 5.86
N VAL A 640 18.38 0.44 4.64
CA VAL A 640 18.76 1.52 3.72
C VAL A 640 18.06 2.80 4.14
N ALA A 641 18.84 3.82 4.47
CA ALA A 641 18.31 5.14 4.81
C ALA A 641 17.69 5.79 3.56
N PRO A 642 16.41 6.17 3.60
CA PRO A 642 15.76 6.78 2.45
C PRO A 642 16.28 8.20 2.23
N PRO A 643 16.84 8.55 1.07
CA PRO A 643 17.21 9.92 0.80
C PRO A 643 15.96 10.80 0.69
N ILE A 644 16.07 12.05 1.12
CA ILE A 644 14.98 13.03 1.06
C ILE A 644 15.42 14.26 0.25
N TYR A 645 14.53 14.77 -0.61
CA TYR A 645 14.79 15.90 -1.50
C TYR A 645 13.67 16.92 -1.44
N LEU A 646 14.03 18.19 -1.52
CA LEU A 646 13.09 19.26 -1.81
C LEU A 646 12.57 19.12 -3.24
N SER A 647 11.29 18.83 -3.42
CA SER A 647 10.68 18.64 -4.74
C SER A 647 10.12 19.94 -5.30
N LYS A 648 9.42 20.75 -4.48
CA LYS A 648 8.90 22.07 -4.84
C LYS A 648 8.90 22.99 -3.63
N PHE A 649 9.12 24.26 -3.88
CA PHE A 649 8.89 25.33 -2.90
C PHE A 649 7.93 26.32 -3.55
N GLN A 650 6.78 26.51 -2.93
CA GLN A 650 5.72 27.37 -3.47
C GLN A 650 5.50 28.58 -2.56
N ILE A 651 5.30 29.72 -3.21
CA ILE A 651 4.87 30.96 -2.58
C ILE A 651 3.51 31.32 -3.21
N PHE A 652 2.45 31.36 -2.44
CA PHE A 652 1.07 31.55 -2.94
C PHE A 652 0.75 30.63 -4.14
N ASP A 653 0.99 29.32 -3.97
CA ASP A 653 0.75 28.28 -4.99
C ASP A 653 1.57 28.41 -6.28
N LYS A 654 2.54 29.32 -6.35
CA LYS A 654 3.44 29.46 -7.48
C LYS A 654 4.79 28.81 -7.18
N ASP A 655 5.21 27.94 -8.06
CA ASP A 655 6.50 27.27 -7.96
C ASP A 655 7.65 28.30 -8.06
N THR A 656 8.65 28.11 -7.20
CA THR A 656 9.86 28.92 -7.20
C THR A 656 11.09 28.06 -7.49
N VAL A 657 12.20 28.70 -7.81
CA VAL A 657 13.48 28.01 -7.99
C VAL A 657 13.91 27.38 -6.67
N LEU A 658 14.33 26.10 -6.72
CA LEU A 658 14.79 25.37 -5.53
C LEU A 658 16.17 25.89 -5.10
N GLN A 659 16.26 26.25 -3.82
CA GLN A 659 17.50 26.75 -3.18
C GLN A 659 17.41 26.48 -1.67
N ASP A 660 18.54 26.55 -0.98
CA ASP A 660 18.59 26.29 0.47
C ASP A 660 18.23 27.51 1.30
N ASN A 661 18.28 28.70 0.69
CA ASN A 661 18.04 29.97 1.35
C ASN A 661 17.00 30.79 0.59
N TYR A 662 15.90 31.10 1.23
CA TYR A 662 14.84 31.95 0.69
C TYR A 662 14.75 33.27 1.43
N VAL A 663 14.75 34.36 0.69
CA VAL A 663 14.50 35.69 1.24
C VAL A 663 13.18 36.22 0.66
N LEU A 664 12.16 36.23 1.49
CA LEU A 664 10.78 36.53 1.12
C LEU A 664 10.43 37.97 1.55
N ARG A 665 9.57 38.62 0.78
CA ARG A 665 8.96 39.90 1.19
C ARG A 665 7.86 39.60 2.22
N HIS A 666 7.49 40.60 3.03
CA HIS A 666 6.45 40.48 4.04
C HIS A 666 5.10 39.97 3.50
N ASN A 667 4.81 40.27 2.23
CA ASN A 667 3.59 39.83 1.56
C ASN A 667 3.75 38.45 0.86
N GLN A 668 4.92 37.81 0.93
CA GLN A 668 5.21 36.49 0.42
C GLN A 668 5.28 35.47 1.56
N ASN A 669 4.35 35.54 2.48
CA ASN A 669 4.38 34.86 3.76
C ASN A 669 3.55 33.57 3.80
N ASN A 670 2.93 33.18 2.68
CA ASN A 670 2.27 31.91 2.52
C ASN A 670 3.17 30.99 1.70
N ILE A 671 3.67 29.93 2.32
CA ILE A 671 4.56 28.97 1.69
C ILE A 671 4.05 27.55 1.80
N ARG A 672 4.35 26.76 0.78
CA ARG A 672 4.23 25.30 0.82
C ARG A 672 5.57 24.69 0.47
N ILE A 673 5.98 23.74 1.26
CA ILE A 673 7.22 23.00 1.10
C ILE A 673 6.84 21.57 0.72
N HIS A 674 7.22 21.16 -0.47
CA HIS A 674 7.02 19.80 -0.95
C HIS A 674 8.36 19.08 -0.92
N PHE A 675 8.39 17.92 -0.33
CA PHE A 675 9.57 17.09 -0.28
C PHE A 675 9.22 15.65 -0.67
N THR A 676 10.21 14.92 -1.11
CA THR A 676 10.04 13.55 -1.57
C THR A 676 11.13 12.70 -0.93
N GLY A 677 10.72 11.70 -0.17
CA GLY A 677 11.57 10.58 0.22
C GLY A 677 11.62 9.58 -0.93
N VAL A 678 12.72 8.84 -1.06
CA VAL A 678 12.87 7.81 -2.08
C VAL A 678 13.14 6.47 -1.41
N SER A 679 12.15 5.56 -1.49
CA SER A 679 12.28 4.14 -1.16
C SER A 679 11.24 3.38 -1.96
N PHE A 680 11.65 2.29 -2.55
CA PHE A 680 10.78 1.46 -3.40
C PHE A 680 10.12 0.36 -2.59
N ARG A 681 10.77 -0.07 -1.51
CA ARG A 681 10.22 -1.07 -0.60
C ARG A 681 9.05 -0.51 0.20
N SER A 682 9.11 0.76 0.59
CA SER A 682 8.00 1.45 1.27
C SER A 682 6.77 1.67 0.39
N GLN A 683 6.85 1.43 -0.93
CA GLN A 683 5.76 1.62 -1.90
C GLN A 683 5.00 2.95 -1.74
N GLY A 684 5.74 4.03 -1.47
CA GLY A 684 5.20 5.37 -1.25
C GLY A 684 4.56 5.63 0.12
N THR A 685 4.57 4.64 1.03
CA THR A 685 4.03 4.78 2.39
C THR A 685 5.08 5.28 3.38
N PHE A 686 5.71 6.39 3.06
CA PHE A 686 6.70 7.03 3.93
C PHE A 686 6.06 7.68 5.14
N LYS A 687 6.79 7.64 6.24
CA LYS A 687 6.64 8.63 7.29
C LYS A 687 7.69 9.72 7.09
N TYR A 688 7.33 10.91 7.45
CA TYR A 688 8.22 12.06 7.49
C TYR A 688 8.19 12.65 8.87
N LYS A 689 9.30 13.21 9.32
CA LYS A 689 9.31 14.11 10.47
C LYS A 689 9.88 15.44 10.03
N TYR A 690 9.24 16.50 10.48
CA TYR A 690 9.69 17.85 10.18
C TYR A 690 9.60 18.74 11.40
N ARG A 691 10.35 19.84 11.37
CA ARG A 691 10.22 20.95 12.28
C ARG A 691 10.54 22.26 11.57
N MET A 692 10.02 23.36 12.10
CA MET A 692 10.28 24.70 11.59
C MET A 692 10.50 25.66 12.75
N LYS A 693 11.74 25.86 13.13
CA LYS A 693 12.10 26.77 14.20
C LYS A 693 11.92 28.24 13.75
N PRO A 694 11.38 29.12 14.61
CA PRO A 694 10.91 28.88 15.99
C PRO A 694 9.45 28.43 16.13
N ILE A 695 8.67 28.28 15.03
CA ILE A 695 7.21 28.06 15.07
C ILE A 695 6.89 26.66 15.58
N VAL A 696 7.56 25.65 15.02
CA VAL A 696 7.44 24.25 15.38
C VAL A 696 8.81 23.80 15.83
N ALA A 697 9.07 23.88 17.13
CA ALA A 697 10.38 23.58 17.70
C ALA A 697 10.63 22.07 17.77
N ASP A 698 9.60 21.30 18.13
CA ASP A 698 9.65 19.85 18.25
C ASP A 698 9.40 19.16 16.90
N TRP A 699 9.83 17.91 16.82
CA TRP A 699 9.60 17.11 15.64
C TRP A 699 8.13 16.68 15.51
N VAL A 700 7.54 16.91 14.35
CA VAL A 700 6.18 16.49 14.01
C VAL A 700 6.27 15.39 12.97
N GLU A 701 5.70 14.22 13.26
CA GLU A 701 5.57 13.13 12.31
C GLU A 701 4.33 13.32 11.42
N THR A 702 4.47 12.97 10.15
CA THR A 702 3.40 13.09 9.14
C THR A 702 3.60 12.06 8.02
N GLN A 703 2.54 11.65 7.36
CA GLN A 703 2.60 10.90 6.08
C GLN A 703 2.50 11.84 4.86
N SER A 704 2.16 13.10 5.10
CA SER A 704 2.12 14.09 4.02
C SER A 704 3.52 14.50 3.59
N ASN A 705 3.78 14.48 2.31
CA ASN A 705 4.99 15.03 1.69
C ASN A 705 4.89 16.54 1.43
N ILE A 706 3.85 17.18 1.95
CA ILE A 706 3.59 18.62 1.80
C ILE A 706 3.33 19.20 3.18
N VAL A 707 4.07 20.26 3.50
CA VAL A 707 3.85 21.07 4.70
C VAL A 707 3.55 22.49 4.28
N SER A 708 2.45 23.02 4.81
CA SER A 708 1.97 24.36 4.49
C SER A 708 2.08 25.28 5.69
N PHE A 709 2.62 26.45 5.47
CA PHE A 709 2.66 27.55 6.44
C PHE A 709 1.91 28.74 5.84
N PRO A 710 0.61 28.86 6.11
CA PRO A 710 -0.25 29.83 5.41
C PRO A 710 0.07 31.28 5.77
N ILE A 711 0.65 31.53 6.94
CA ILE A 711 1.04 32.88 7.37
C ILE A 711 2.33 32.80 8.20
N LEU A 712 3.41 33.32 7.64
CA LEU A 712 4.66 33.52 8.36
C LEU A 712 4.82 34.99 8.73
N ASN A 713 5.07 35.26 10.00
CA ASN A 713 5.44 36.59 10.46
C ASN A 713 6.85 36.95 9.96
N SER A 714 7.20 38.23 10.05
CA SER A 714 8.58 38.67 9.79
C SER A 714 9.54 37.99 10.74
N GLY A 715 10.61 37.40 10.22
CA GLY A 715 11.56 36.64 11.02
C GLY A 715 12.44 35.69 10.21
N LYS A 716 13.29 34.97 10.93
CA LYS A 716 14.14 33.91 10.39
C LYS A 716 13.59 32.56 10.83
N TYR A 717 13.45 31.67 9.85
CA TYR A 717 12.91 30.34 10.06
C TYR A 717 13.87 29.30 9.51
N PHE A 718 13.99 28.18 10.18
CA PHE A 718 14.78 27.04 9.77
C PHE A 718 13.89 25.81 9.68
N PHE A 719 13.63 25.38 8.46
CA PHE A 719 12.90 24.15 8.19
C PHE A 719 13.86 22.99 8.07
N GLU A 720 13.55 21.90 8.76
CA GLU A 720 14.26 20.62 8.66
C GLU A 720 13.26 19.50 8.49
N ALA A 721 13.58 18.54 7.61
CA ALA A 721 12.75 17.36 7.40
C ALA A 721 13.60 16.11 7.13
N TYR A 722 13.14 14.96 7.64
CA TYR A 722 13.66 13.63 7.38
C TYR A 722 12.56 12.77 6.76
N ALA A 723 12.93 11.84 5.90
CA ALA A 723 12.09 10.72 5.53
C ALA A 723 12.42 9.53 6.44
N ILE A 724 11.43 8.71 6.72
CA ILE A 724 11.53 7.51 7.55
C ILE A 724 10.95 6.36 6.74
N ASN A 725 11.73 5.31 6.52
CA ASN A 725 11.24 4.15 5.79
C ASN A 725 10.28 3.30 6.64
N GLU A 726 9.75 2.23 6.08
CA GLU A 726 8.81 1.30 6.72
C GLU A 726 9.34 0.65 8.01
N ASP A 727 10.66 0.52 8.13
CA ASP A 727 11.35 -0.07 9.28
C ASP A 727 11.88 0.97 10.29
N GLY A 728 11.53 2.25 10.10
CA GLY A 728 11.88 3.32 11.01
C GLY A 728 13.29 3.89 10.81
N VAL A 729 13.98 3.55 9.70
CA VAL A 729 15.30 4.10 9.39
C VAL A 729 15.13 5.50 8.79
N GLU A 730 15.80 6.48 9.37
CA GLU A 730 15.74 7.88 8.97
C GLU A 730 16.76 8.21 7.87
N SER A 731 16.48 9.24 7.09
CA SER A 731 17.43 9.79 6.11
C SER A 731 18.76 10.14 6.79
N GLU A 732 19.88 9.81 6.16
CA GLU A 732 21.21 10.20 6.67
C GLU A 732 21.39 11.73 6.70
N VAL A 733 20.88 12.40 5.68
CA VAL A 733 20.96 13.86 5.55
C VAL A 733 19.55 14.44 5.44
N PRO A 734 19.17 15.36 6.34
CA PRO A 734 17.86 16.02 6.26
C PRO A 734 17.85 17.12 5.19
N ILE A 735 16.66 17.49 4.76
CA ILE A 735 16.45 18.78 4.09
C ILE A 735 16.63 19.88 5.14
N ARG A 736 17.40 20.91 4.77
CA ARG A 736 17.56 22.13 5.58
C ARG A 736 17.31 23.35 4.70
N ILE A 737 16.34 24.17 5.10
CA ILE A 737 15.96 25.38 4.38
C ILE A 737 15.96 26.55 5.36
N SER A 738 16.66 27.60 5.01
CA SER A 738 16.60 28.88 5.71
C SER A 738 15.62 29.82 5.00
N ILE A 739 14.64 30.33 5.74
CA ILE A 739 13.63 31.23 5.20
C ILE A 739 13.64 32.52 6.01
N ILE A 740 13.85 33.62 5.34
CA ILE A 740 13.88 34.96 5.95
C ILE A 740 12.70 35.74 5.37
N VAL A 741 11.72 36.03 6.20
CA VAL A 741 10.60 36.91 5.84
C VAL A 741 10.95 38.32 6.30
N LYS A 742 11.18 39.25 5.35
CA LYS A 742 11.51 40.64 5.66
C LYS A 742 10.33 41.32 6.33
N ALA A 743 10.66 42.15 7.32
CA ALA A 743 9.64 42.96 7.95
C ALA A 743 9.07 43.99 6.96
N PRO A 744 7.76 44.28 7.04
CA PRO A 744 7.17 45.36 6.28
C PRO A 744 7.73 46.70 6.75
N PHE A 745 7.77 47.64 5.82
CA PHE A 745 8.35 48.96 6.11
C PHE A 745 7.71 49.67 7.30
N TRP A 746 6.44 49.37 7.57
CA TRP A 746 5.71 49.96 8.72
C TRP A 746 6.13 49.40 10.09
N GLN A 747 6.88 48.29 10.13
CA GLN A 747 7.48 47.76 11.36
C GLN A 747 8.92 48.28 11.58
N THR A 748 9.47 49.06 10.66
CA THR A 748 10.80 49.63 10.80
C THR A 748 10.77 50.91 11.63
N TRP A 749 11.86 51.17 12.39
CA TRP A 749 11.95 52.32 13.27
C TRP A 749 11.77 53.67 12.54
N TRP A 750 12.29 53.78 11.31
CA TRP A 750 12.22 55.01 10.51
C TRP A 750 10.78 55.33 10.08
N PHE A 751 9.94 54.23 9.81
CA PHE A 751 8.54 54.42 9.47
C PHE A 751 7.77 55.04 10.65
N TRP A 752 8.00 54.51 11.85
CA TRP A 752 7.35 55.09 13.06
C TRP A 752 7.83 56.50 13.36
N LEU A 753 9.11 56.83 13.06
CA LEU A 753 9.57 58.20 13.07
C LEU A 753 8.83 59.08 12.05
N LEU A 754 8.60 58.58 10.85
CA LEU A 754 7.85 59.27 9.80
C LEU A 754 6.39 59.45 10.19
N VAL A 755 5.76 58.39 10.76
CA VAL A 755 4.38 58.44 11.27
C VAL A 755 4.30 59.40 12.44
N GLY A 756 5.25 59.37 13.38
CA GLY A 756 5.32 60.31 14.49
C GLY A 756 5.46 61.73 13.99
N GLY A 757 6.35 61.98 13.01
CA GLY A 757 6.50 63.29 12.36
C GLY A 757 5.21 63.73 11.65
N LEU A 758 4.53 62.78 10.96
CA LEU A 758 3.24 63.02 10.29
C LEU A 758 2.13 63.34 11.31
N VAL A 759 2.09 62.61 12.43
CA VAL A 759 1.13 62.85 13.50
C VAL A 759 1.38 64.24 14.12
N LEU A 760 2.67 64.60 14.39
CA LEU A 760 3.01 65.91 14.87
C LEU A 760 2.65 67.02 13.85
N PHE A 761 2.89 66.74 12.55
CA PHE A 761 2.45 67.63 11.47
C PHE A 761 0.94 67.75 11.37
N ILE A 762 0.21 66.64 11.50
CA ILE A 762 -1.27 66.63 11.53
C ILE A 762 -1.81 67.38 12.77
N VAL A 763 -1.20 67.15 13.93
CA VAL A 763 -1.57 67.91 15.16
C VAL A 763 -1.31 69.41 14.99
N TRP A 764 -0.15 69.74 14.46
CA TRP A 764 0.17 71.11 14.12
C TRP A 764 -0.81 71.67 13.08
N TRP A 765 -1.10 70.91 12.03
CA TRP A 765 -2.06 71.26 10.99
C TRP A 765 -3.49 71.39 11.52
N ILE A 766 -3.89 70.43 12.41
CA ILE A 766 -5.22 70.52 13.08
C ILE A 766 -5.31 71.70 14.00
N ILE A 767 -4.24 72.05 14.71
CA ILE A 767 -4.19 73.21 15.53
C ILE A 767 -4.33 74.48 14.63
N GLN A 768 -3.59 74.53 13.53
CA GLN A 768 -3.70 75.62 12.55
C GLN A 768 -5.08 75.69 11.86
N THR A 769 -5.62 74.49 11.51
CA THR A 769 -6.97 74.40 10.91
C THR A 769 -8.09 74.61 11.94
N ARG A 770 -7.91 74.25 13.23
CA ARG A 770 -8.84 74.57 14.30
C ARG A 770 -8.91 76.07 14.52
N ILE A 771 -7.80 76.74 14.48
CA ILE A 771 -7.77 78.15 14.50
C ILE A 771 -8.56 78.81 13.35
N ARG A 772 -8.42 78.18 12.12
CA ARG A 772 -9.22 78.65 10.96
C ARG A 772 -10.70 78.22 10.99
N ARG A 773 -11.04 77.01 11.62
CA ARG A 773 -12.39 76.47 11.66
C ARG A 773 -13.31 77.01 12.76
N ILE A 774 -12.80 77.83 13.64
CA ILE A 774 -13.68 78.61 14.56
C ILE A 774 -14.47 79.67 13.72
N GLU A 775 -13.94 80.01 12.55
CA GLU A 775 -14.59 80.95 11.64
C GLU A 775 -15.66 80.32 10.66
N GLU A 776 -15.60 78.96 10.42
CA GLU A 776 -16.44 78.33 9.41
C GLU A 776 -17.61 77.45 9.93
N ARG A 777 -17.88 77.49 11.24
CA ARG A 777 -18.87 76.58 11.85
C ARG A 777 -20.35 76.92 11.68
N LEU A 778 -20.73 77.66 10.73
CA LEU A 778 -22.14 78.06 10.53
C LEU A 778 -22.80 77.45 9.27
N GLU A 779 -22.10 76.59 8.46
CA GLU A 779 -22.65 76.12 7.20
C GLU A 779 -22.97 74.65 7.07
N LEU A 780 -22.72 73.78 8.06
CA LEU A 780 -22.77 72.32 7.87
C LEU A 780 -23.77 71.54 8.72
N GLU A 781 -25.03 71.86 8.67
CA GLU A 781 -26.11 71.04 9.25
C GLU A 781 -26.89 70.18 8.24
N ASN A 782 -26.56 70.19 6.97
CA ASN A 782 -27.41 69.55 5.97
C ASN A 782 -26.96 68.23 5.37
N GLU A 783 -25.81 67.69 5.74
CA GLU A 783 -25.32 66.40 5.10
C GLU A 783 -25.49 65.13 5.94
N PHE A 784 -26.13 65.18 7.08
CA PHE A 784 -26.18 64.03 8.01
C PHE A 784 -27.21 62.93 7.65
N GLN A 785 -28.06 63.17 6.70
CA GLN A 785 -29.15 62.21 6.39
C GLN A 785 -28.78 61.07 5.36
N GLN A 786 -27.67 61.19 4.67
CA GLN A 786 -27.36 60.20 3.63
C GLN A 786 -26.61 58.99 4.12
N LYS A 787 -26.00 58.98 5.29
CA LYS A 787 -25.12 57.93 5.77
C LYS A 787 -25.77 56.76 6.51
N ILE A 788 -27.06 56.81 6.76
CA ILE A 788 -27.78 55.75 7.51
C ILE A 788 -28.09 54.52 6.62
N ASN A 789 -28.13 54.71 5.32
CA ASN A 789 -28.51 53.60 4.42
C ASN A 789 -27.36 52.66 4.05
N GLU A 790 -26.09 53.06 4.19
CA GLU A 790 -24.94 52.21 3.90
C GLU A 790 -24.66 51.18 5.01
N LEU A 791 -25.06 51.46 6.25
CA LEU A 791 -24.75 50.56 7.40
C LEU A 791 -25.67 49.35 7.48
N LYS A 792 -26.81 49.34 6.77
CA LYS A 792 -27.69 48.17 6.72
C LYS A 792 -27.18 47.02 5.86
N MET A 793 -26.30 47.30 4.89
CA MET A 793 -25.77 46.29 3.97
C MET A 793 -24.62 45.48 4.58
N GLN A 794 -23.85 46.06 5.49
CA GLN A 794 -22.69 45.38 6.10
C GLN A 794 -23.06 44.34 7.17
N ALA A 795 -24.26 44.46 7.76
CA ALA A 795 -24.68 43.50 8.80
C ALA A 795 -25.11 42.11 8.26
N LEU A 796 -25.39 42.04 6.97
CA LEU A 796 -25.77 40.76 6.34
C LEU A 796 -24.60 39.88 5.94
N GLN A 797 -23.37 40.40 5.93
CA GLN A 797 -22.17 39.68 5.54
C GLN A 797 -21.43 38.95 6.70
N ALA A 798 -21.82 39.16 7.95
CA ALA A 798 -21.08 38.72 9.13
C ALA A 798 -21.48 37.36 9.70
N GLN A 799 -22.12 36.48 8.92
CA GLN A 799 -22.49 35.16 9.42
C GLN A 799 -21.54 34.05 8.93
N MET A 800 -20.26 34.16 9.28
CA MET A 800 -19.41 32.97 9.28
C MET A 800 -19.82 32.05 10.43
N ASN A 801 -20.07 30.79 10.15
CA ASN A 801 -20.48 29.81 11.16
C ASN A 801 -19.32 29.51 12.15
N PRO A 802 -19.26 30.17 13.31
CA PRO A 802 -18.16 30.00 14.27
C PRO A 802 -18.06 28.57 14.78
N HIS A 803 -19.16 27.86 14.76
CA HIS A 803 -19.30 26.50 15.28
C HIS A 803 -18.54 25.48 14.44
N PHE A 804 -18.41 25.67 13.11
CA PHE A 804 -17.59 24.78 12.26
C PHE A 804 -16.10 24.94 12.61
N ILE A 805 -15.64 26.17 12.79
CA ILE A 805 -14.26 26.46 13.19
C ILE A 805 -13.94 25.82 14.55
N PHE A 806 -14.82 25.95 15.53
CA PHE A 806 -14.65 25.30 16.82
C PHE A 806 -14.65 23.78 16.74
N ASN A 807 -15.47 23.19 15.91
CA ASN A 807 -15.53 21.74 15.73
C ASN A 807 -14.25 21.19 15.06
N ALA A 808 -13.72 21.90 14.09
CA ALA A 808 -12.47 21.54 13.45
C ALA A 808 -11.28 21.68 14.40
N LEU A 809 -11.22 22.75 15.17
CA LEU A 809 -10.20 22.94 16.22
C LEU A 809 -10.29 21.86 17.30
N ASN A 810 -11.47 21.48 17.71
CA ASN A 810 -11.70 20.39 18.65
C ASN A 810 -11.25 19.03 18.08
N ALA A 811 -11.45 18.80 16.80
CA ALA A 811 -10.99 17.59 16.13
C ALA A 811 -9.45 17.53 16.08
N ILE A 812 -8.81 18.66 15.75
CA ILE A 812 -7.34 18.80 15.76
C ILE A 812 -6.82 18.60 17.19
N GLN A 813 -7.43 19.23 18.17
CA GLN A 813 -7.08 19.08 19.58
C GLN A 813 -7.25 17.63 20.04
N HIS A 814 -8.32 16.95 19.63
CA HIS A 814 -8.54 15.53 19.93
C HIS A 814 -7.45 14.65 19.34
N TYR A 815 -7.04 14.89 18.09
CA TYR A 815 -5.96 14.15 17.47
C TYR A 815 -4.61 14.42 18.16
N LEU A 816 -4.35 15.63 18.59
CA LEU A 816 -3.15 15.99 19.34
C LEU A 816 -3.10 15.32 20.72
N ILE A 817 -4.21 15.36 21.46
CA ILE A 817 -4.33 14.76 22.80
C ILE A 817 -4.25 13.24 22.75
N THR A 818 -4.70 12.61 21.67
CA THR A 818 -4.69 11.16 21.53
C THR A 818 -3.39 10.62 20.93
N GLY A 819 -2.33 11.43 20.85
CA GLY A 819 -1.02 11.02 20.36
C GLY A 819 -0.95 10.80 18.84
N LYS A 820 -1.96 11.23 18.11
CA LYS A 820 -2.08 11.06 16.65
C LYS A 820 -1.68 12.36 15.92
N GLY A 821 -0.47 12.83 16.17
CA GLY A 821 0.04 14.11 15.62
C GLY A 821 0.01 14.18 14.11
N GLU A 822 0.25 13.07 13.46
CA GLU A 822 0.17 12.92 12.03
C GLU A 822 -1.25 13.20 11.47
N GLN A 823 -2.26 12.60 12.07
CA GLN A 823 -3.66 12.83 11.68
C GLN A 823 -4.10 14.28 11.98
N ALA A 824 -3.57 14.89 13.04
CA ALA A 824 -3.81 16.29 13.33
C ALA A 824 -3.25 17.19 12.21
N THR A 825 -2.06 16.88 11.70
CA THR A 825 -1.41 17.67 10.65
C THR A 825 -2.15 17.55 9.31
N ILE A 826 -2.57 16.36 8.94
CA ILE A 826 -3.39 16.14 7.74
C ILE A 826 -4.71 16.89 7.86
N TYR A 827 -5.35 16.81 9.01
CA TYR A 827 -6.61 17.50 9.25
C TYR A 827 -6.43 19.02 9.18
N LEU A 828 -5.36 19.54 9.79
CA LEU A 828 -5.05 20.96 9.80
C LEU A 828 -4.76 21.51 8.40
N ALA A 829 -3.98 20.77 7.60
CA ALA A 829 -3.66 21.17 6.23
C ALA A 829 -4.93 21.26 5.35
N LYS A 830 -5.79 20.27 5.44
CA LYS A 830 -7.07 20.23 4.73
C LYS A 830 -8.02 21.31 5.25
N PHE A 831 -8.04 21.54 6.55
CA PHE A 831 -8.85 22.59 7.18
C PHE A 831 -8.39 23.97 6.75
N ALA A 832 -7.07 24.23 6.73
CA ALA A 832 -6.51 25.49 6.26
C ALA A 832 -6.88 25.76 4.79
N LYS A 833 -6.80 24.73 3.94
CA LYS A 833 -7.23 24.82 2.55
C LYS A 833 -8.73 25.16 2.45
N LEU A 834 -9.56 24.47 3.22
CA LEU A 834 -11.00 24.70 3.22
C LEU A 834 -11.37 26.12 3.69
N ILE A 835 -10.75 26.59 4.76
CA ILE A 835 -10.98 27.97 5.28
C ILE A 835 -10.59 28.99 4.22
N ARG A 836 -9.47 28.76 3.52
CA ARG A 836 -9.06 29.65 2.43
C ARG A 836 -10.12 29.72 1.33
N MET A 837 -10.62 28.55 0.87
CA MET A 837 -11.70 28.50 -0.11
C MET A 837 -12.97 29.23 0.39
N ILE A 838 -13.33 29.06 1.66
CA ILE A 838 -14.45 29.79 2.26
C ILE A 838 -14.22 31.29 2.17
N PHE A 839 -13.03 31.78 2.52
CA PHE A 839 -12.67 33.19 2.50
C PHE A 839 -12.65 33.76 1.07
N GLU A 840 -12.17 32.96 0.12
CA GLU A 840 -12.06 33.34 -1.28
C GLU A 840 -13.43 33.40 -1.94
N TYR A 841 -14.27 32.39 -1.69
CA TYR A 841 -15.60 32.28 -2.27
C TYR A 841 -16.63 33.21 -1.58
N SER A 842 -16.48 33.49 -0.28
CA SER A 842 -17.39 34.40 0.43
C SER A 842 -17.37 35.83 -0.10
N LYS A 843 -16.32 36.24 -0.83
CA LYS A 843 -16.19 37.55 -1.46
C LYS A 843 -16.85 37.63 -2.83
N GLN A 844 -17.21 36.47 -3.40
CA GLN A 844 -17.75 36.37 -4.74
C GLN A 844 -19.29 36.34 -4.70
N ILE A 845 -19.91 36.90 -5.69
CA ILE A 845 -21.38 36.82 -5.87
C ILE A 845 -21.76 35.40 -6.33
N SER A 846 -20.90 34.78 -7.17
CA SER A 846 -21.05 33.45 -7.68
C SER A 846 -19.66 32.79 -7.89
N ILE A 847 -19.62 31.49 -7.85
CA ILE A 847 -18.45 30.67 -8.16
C ILE A 847 -18.82 29.60 -9.18
N VAL A 848 -17.84 29.07 -9.89
CA VAL A 848 -18.03 27.97 -10.82
C VAL A 848 -18.45 26.72 -10.05
N LEU A 849 -19.31 25.90 -10.63
CA LEU A 849 -19.79 24.69 -9.96
C LEU A 849 -18.66 23.71 -9.63
N THR A 850 -17.61 23.66 -10.45
CA THR A 850 -16.38 22.89 -10.16
C THR A 850 -15.77 23.29 -8.81
N ASP A 851 -15.68 24.57 -8.54
CA ASP A 851 -15.15 25.10 -7.29
C ASP A 851 -16.02 24.72 -6.07
N GLU A 852 -17.35 24.78 -6.22
CA GLU A 852 -18.28 24.30 -5.19
C GLU A 852 -18.14 22.78 -5.00
N VAL A 853 -18.00 22.00 -6.08
CA VAL A 853 -17.78 20.55 -6.05
C VAL A 853 -16.46 20.21 -5.35
N ASP A 854 -15.38 20.89 -5.68
CA ASP A 854 -14.08 20.65 -5.07
C ASP A 854 -14.03 21.08 -3.60
N PHE A 855 -14.68 22.19 -3.30
CA PHE A 855 -14.92 22.60 -1.93
C PHE A 855 -15.71 21.54 -1.15
N LEU A 856 -16.77 21.00 -1.73
CA LEU A 856 -17.61 19.99 -1.10
C LEU A 856 -16.84 18.66 -0.89
N LYS A 857 -16.04 18.25 -1.84
CA LYS A 857 -15.17 17.08 -1.70
C LYS A 857 -14.20 17.25 -0.54
N LEU A 858 -13.53 18.39 -0.49
CA LEU A 858 -12.59 18.70 0.61
C LEU A 858 -13.30 18.79 1.96
N TYR A 859 -14.50 19.39 1.99
CA TYR A 859 -15.34 19.47 3.17
C TYR A 859 -15.77 18.07 3.67
N LEU A 860 -16.19 17.22 2.75
CA LEU A 860 -16.58 15.84 3.04
C LEU A 860 -15.41 15.00 3.56
N GLU A 861 -14.22 15.19 3.02
CA GLU A 861 -13.01 14.53 3.50
C GLU A 861 -12.69 14.91 4.95
N LEU A 862 -12.83 16.18 5.29
CA LEU A 862 -12.63 16.68 6.66
C LEU A 862 -13.69 16.12 7.62
N GLU A 863 -14.94 16.10 7.20
CA GLU A 863 -16.01 15.53 8.01
C GLU A 863 -15.87 14.00 8.16
N LYS A 864 -15.46 13.29 7.11
CA LYS A 864 -15.15 11.85 7.20
C LYS A 864 -14.04 11.57 8.23
N LEU A 865 -12.97 12.33 8.20
CA LEU A 865 -11.89 12.19 9.18
C LEU A 865 -12.42 12.45 10.61
N ARG A 866 -13.28 13.42 10.80
CA ARG A 866 -13.92 13.74 12.07
C ARG A 866 -14.82 12.59 12.57
N PHE A 867 -15.51 11.92 11.68
CA PHE A 867 -16.36 10.77 11.97
C PHE A 867 -15.60 9.42 11.93
N LYS A 868 -14.26 9.45 12.01
CA LYS A 868 -13.38 8.26 12.03
C LYS A 868 -13.63 7.33 10.83
N ASN A 869 -13.92 7.89 9.66
CA ASN A 869 -14.25 7.20 8.42
C ASN A 869 -15.49 6.25 8.51
N LYS A 870 -16.37 6.48 9.47
CA LYS A 870 -17.58 5.66 9.64
C LYS A 870 -18.73 6.02 8.68
N VAL A 871 -18.56 7.07 7.90
CA VAL A 871 -19.58 7.53 6.95
C VAL A 871 -19.13 7.25 5.53
N ALA A 872 -19.89 6.42 4.83
CA ALA A 872 -19.71 6.24 3.39
C ALA A 872 -20.31 7.46 2.65
N VAL A 873 -19.59 7.98 1.68
CA VAL A 873 -20.04 9.09 0.85
C VAL A 873 -19.98 8.69 -0.61
N ASP A 874 -21.14 8.69 -1.24
CA ASP A 874 -21.25 8.54 -2.70
C ASP A 874 -21.41 9.94 -3.30
N PHE A 875 -20.42 10.36 -4.06
CA PHE A 875 -20.41 11.67 -4.73
C PHE A 875 -20.43 11.46 -6.24
N LEU A 876 -21.51 11.84 -6.86
CA LEU A 876 -21.77 11.63 -8.28
C LEU A 876 -22.00 12.98 -8.98
N VAL A 877 -21.27 13.21 -10.02
CA VAL A 877 -21.54 14.30 -10.97
C VAL A 877 -21.83 13.63 -12.30
N SER A 878 -23.03 13.83 -12.82
CA SER A 878 -23.42 13.25 -14.11
C SER A 878 -22.60 13.85 -15.24
N SER A 879 -22.27 13.06 -16.24
CA SER A 879 -21.44 13.48 -17.39
C SER A 879 -22.07 14.56 -18.25
N ASP A 880 -23.36 14.82 -18.07
CA ASP A 880 -24.13 15.86 -18.74
C ASP A 880 -24.20 17.19 -17.93
N VAL A 881 -23.49 17.29 -16.83
CA VAL A 881 -23.31 18.50 -16.01
C VAL A 881 -21.92 19.08 -16.27
N TYR A 882 -21.84 20.13 -17.08
CA TYR A 882 -20.58 20.84 -17.34
C TYR A 882 -20.31 21.79 -16.17
N THR A 883 -19.47 21.30 -15.25
CA THR A 883 -19.22 21.99 -13.97
C THR A 883 -18.40 23.27 -14.13
N ASP A 884 -17.58 23.35 -15.18
CA ASP A 884 -16.64 24.47 -15.40
C ASP A 884 -17.34 25.72 -16.01
N ASP A 885 -18.49 25.52 -16.64
CA ASP A 885 -19.22 26.58 -17.33
C ASP A 885 -20.46 27.03 -16.57
N PHE A 886 -20.69 26.50 -15.39
CA PHE A 886 -21.89 26.77 -14.62
C PHE A 886 -21.62 27.47 -13.28
N ASN A 887 -22.17 28.65 -13.08
CA ASN A 887 -22.04 29.45 -11.88
C ASN A 887 -23.12 29.16 -10.84
N VAL A 888 -22.75 29.11 -9.58
CA VAL A 888 -23.63 28.90 -8.43
C VAL A 888 -23.32 29.91 -7.32
N PRO A 889 -24.28 30.21 -6.44
CA PRO A 889 -23.94 30.96 -5.24
C PRO A 889 -22.96 30.19 -4.39
N PRO A 890 -21.87 30.81 -3.94
CA PRO A 890 -20.84 30.14 -3.17
C PRO A 890 -21.38 29.53 -1.88
N LEU A 891 -20.86 28.35 -1.53
CA LEU A 891 -21.13 27.67 -0.25
C LEU A 891 -22.62 27.43 0.03
N VAL A 892 -23.42 27.24 -1.02
CA VAL A 892 -24.89 27.10 -0.88
C VAL A 892 -25.29 25.68 -0.47
N ILE A 893 -24.48 24.68 -0.83
CA ILE A 893 -24.77 23.27 -0.56
C ILE A 893 -24.19 22.83 0.81
N GLN A 894 -23.11 23.47 1.26
CA GLN A 894 -22.45 23.17 2.52
C GLN A 894 -23.39 23.05 3.74
N PRO A 895 -24.35 23.98 3.96
CA PRO A 895 -25.22 23.89 5.14
C PRO A 895 -26.11 22.64 5.16
N ILE A 896 -26.39 22.09 3.99
CA ILE A 896 -27.20 20.89 3.85
C ILE A 896 -26.39 19.66 4.23
N ILE A 897 -25.18 19.59 3.70
CA ILE A 897 -24.25 18.51 4.04
C ILE A 897 -23.91 18.56 5.54
N GLU A 898 -23.70 19.76 6.09
CA GLU A 898 -23.50 19.94 7.54
C GLU A 898 -24.67 19.35 8.35
N ASN A 899 -25.91 19.58 7.90
CA ASN A 899 -27.09 19.04 8.55
C ASN A 899 -27.16 17.51 8.46
N CYS A 900 -26.78 16.91 7.34
CA CYS A 900 -26.71 15.45 7.21
C CYS A 900 -25.75 14.86 8.25
N PHE A 901 -24.58 15.43 8.42
CA PHE A 901 -23.62 14.99 9.42
C PHE A 901 -24.12 15.24 10.87
N LYS A 902 -24.65 16.43 11.14
CA LYS A 902 -24.99 16.90 12.47
C LYS A 902 -26.29 16.30 13.02
N HIS A 903 -27.29 16.20 12.17
CA HIS A 903 -28.66 15.84 12.55
C HIS A 903 -29.09 14.48 12.02
N GLY A 904 -28.53 14.06 10.87
CA GLY A 904 -28.84 12.78 10.25
C GLY A 904 -28.03 11.64 10.86
N LEU A 905 -26.72 11.76 10.84
CA LEU A 905 -25.80 10.65 11.03
C LEU A 905 -25.13 10.57 12.40
N LEU A 906 -25.08 11.69 13.16
CA LEU A 906 -24.42 11.75 14.46
C LEU A 906 -24.96 10.71 15.46
N HIS A 907 -26.21 10.31 15.31
CA HIS A 907 -26.93 9.42 16.21
C HIS A 907 -27.16 8.01 15.63
N LYS A 908 -26.46 7.67 14.55
CA LYS A 908 -26.53 6.35 13.90
C LYS A 908 -25.24 5.56 14.15
N GLU A 909 -25.38 4.37 14.75
CA GLU A 909 -24.21 3.60 15.22
C GLU A 909 -23.47 2.84 14.12
N SER A 910 -24.12 2.50 13.01
CA SER A 910 -23.52 1.72 11.92
C SER A 910 -24.14 2.05 10.55
N ASN A 911 -23.38 1.80 9.50
CA ASN A 911 -23.79 1.91 8.09
C ASN A 911 -24.34 3.30 7.69
N SER A 912 -23.64 4.35 8.13
CA SER A 912 -23.99 5.74 7.78
C SER A 912 -23.55 6.06 6.37
N LYS A 913 -24.48 6.62 5.56
CA LYS A 913 -24.22 6.95 4.17
C LYS A 913 -24.79 8.31 3.80
N ILE A 914 -24.02 9.07 3.05
CA ILE A 914 -24.47 10.28 2.35
C ILE A 914 -24.30 10.05 0.86
N LYS A 915 -25.31 10.40 0.10
CA LYS A 915 -25.24 10.44 -1.37
C LYS A 915 -25.42 11.88 -1.83
N ILE A 916 -24.53 12.35 -2.66
CA ILE A 916 -24.61 13.68 -3.28
C ILE A 916 -24.56 13.45 -4.80
N ALA A 917 -25.54 13.94 -5.50
CA ALA A 917 -25.62 13.77 -6.94
C ALA A 917 -25.98 15.10 -7.61
N PHE A 918 -25.24 15.42 -8.65
CA PHE A 918 -25.53 16.52 -9.56
C PHE A 918 -26.03 15.95 -10.90
N THR A 919 -27.18 16.34 -11.30
CA THR A 919 -27.83 15.88 -12.54
C THR A 919 -28.34 17.05 -13.34
N ASN A 920 -28.43 16.88 -14.63
CA ASN A 920 -29.09 17.82 -15.52
C ASN A 920 -30.49 17.29 -15.87
N GLU A 921 -31.51 17.94 -15.42
CA GLU A 921 -32.90 17.60 -15.72
C GLU A 921 -33.53 18.70 -16.59
N ASN A 922 -33.67 18.48 -17.88
CA ASN A 922 -34.26 19.43 -18.86
C ASN A 922 -33.57 20.81 -18.87
N GLY A 923 -32.24 20.84 -18.79
CA GLY A 923 -31.46 22.07 -18.77
C GLY A 923 -31.34 22.72 -17.38
N TRP A 924 -31.96 22.16 -16.35
CA TRP A 924 -31.81 22.60 -14.98
C TRP A 924 -30.82 21.75 -14.22
N ILE A 925 -29.84 22.38 -13.65
CA ILE A 925 -28.86 21.67 -12.80
C ILE A 925 -29.49 21.47 -11.42
N LYS A 926 -29.64 20.21 -11.08
CA LYS A 926 -30.22 19.74 -9.83
C LYS A 926 -29.15 19.10 -8.95
N CYS A 927 -29.06 19.52 -7.71
CA CYS A 927 -28.27 18.87 -6.68
C CYS A 927 -29.18 18.11 -5.73
N VAL A 928 -28.92 16.83 -5.53
CA VAL A 928 -29.62 15.97 -4.58
C VAL A 928 -28.64 15.58 -3.49
N VAL A 929 -28.99 15.90 -2.25
CA VAL A 929 -28.26 15.45 -1.06
C VAL A 929 -29.17 14.54 -0.26
N GLU A 930 -28.73 13.32 -0.05
CA GLU A 930 -29.50 12.31 0.68
C GLU A 930 -28.65 11.70 1.77
N ASP A 931 -29.19 11.64 2.96
CA ASP A 931 -28.62 10.89 4.07
C ASP A 931 -29.53 9.71 4.47
N ASN A 932 -28.94 8.66 4.96
CA ASN A 932 -29.67 7.54 5.54
C ASN A 932 -29.72 7.63 7.08
N GLY A 933 -29.78 8.82 7.61
CA GLY A 933 -29.78 9.10 9.04
C GLY A 933 -31.08 8.73 9.77
N ILE A 934 -31.24 9.29 10.95
CA ILE A 934 -32.41 9.00 11.81
C ILE A 934 -33.71 9.70 11.37
N GLY A 935 -33.66 10.54 10.33
CA GLY A 935 -34.75 11.35 9.81
C GLY A 935 -35.11 12.54 10.69
N ARG A 936 -35.79 13.51 10.09
CA ARG A 936 -36.04 14.83 10.69
C ARG A 936 -37.00 14.79 11.88
N GLU A 937 -38.01 13.92 11.86
CA GLU A 937 -38.99 13.78 12.96
C GLU A 937 -38.31 13.25 14.23
N LYS A 938 -37.51 12.22 14.09
CA LYS A 938 -36.78 11.62 15.20
C LYS A 938 -35.66 12.55 15.74
N ALA A 939 -35.03 13.33 14.86
CA ALA A 939 -34.05 14.33 15.22
C ALA A 939 -34.69 15.49 16.00
N LYS A 940 -35.93 15.94 15.66
CA LYS A 940 -36.66 16.97 16.37
C LYS A 940 -37.12 16.52 17.75
N THR A 941 -37.54 15.27 17.90
CA THR A 941 -37.92 14.70 19.21
C THR A 941 -36.74 14.63 20.17
N MET A 942 -35.56 14.28 19.68
CA MET A 942 -34.32 14.26 20.47
C MET A 942 -33.86 15.67 20.90
N GLN A 943 -34.08 16.67 20.08
CA GLN A 943 -33.78 18.08 20.43
C GLN A 943 -34.72 18.69 21.48
N LYS A 944 -35.94 18.23 21.61
CA LYS A 944 -36.88 18.71 22.64
C LYS A 944 -36.44 18.42 24.08
N TYR A 945 -35.51 17.48 24.27
CA TYR A 945 -34.92 17.13 25.56
C TYR A 945 -33.64 17.91 25.94
N LYS A 946 -33.07 18.71 25.03
CA LYS A 946 -31.93 19.58 25.31
C LYS A 946 -32.34 21.04 25.17
N SER A 947 -32.54 21.69 26.31
CA SER A 947 -32.91 23.10 26.43
C SER A 947 -31.86 24.01 25.78
N LYS A 948 -32.06 24.38 24.52
CA LYS A 948 -31.62 25.66 23.91
C LYS A 948 -32.31 25.79 22.55
N LYS A 949 -33.19 26.78 22.46
CA LYS A 949 -33.76 27.26 21.20
C LYS A 949 -32.65 27.76 20.26
N HIS A 950 -32.17 26.91 19.38
CA HIS A 950 -31.53 27.35 18.14
C HIS A 950 -32.51 27.11 17.00
N ASN A 951 -33.15 28.20 16.53
CA ASN A 951 -33.90 28.16 15.29
C ASN A 951 -33.01 27.66 14.16
N SER A 952 -33.48 26.71 13.35
CA SER A 952 -32.85 26.20 12.16
C SER A 952 -32.81 27.30 11.05
N SER A 953 -32.00 28.34 11.26
CA SER A 953 -31.87 29.45 10.32
C SER A 953 -31.15 29.08 9.02
N GLY A 954 -30.25 28.08 9.04
CA GLY A 954 -29.40 27.72 7.90
C GLY A 954 -30.16 27.26 6.65
N LEU A 955 -31.09 26.33 6.79
CA LEU A 955 -31.89 25.85 5.64
C LEU A 955 -32.82 26.96 5.09
N LYS A 956 -33.34 27.82 5.95
CA LYS A 956 -34.15 28.95 5.54
C LYS A 956 -33.33 29.97 4.74
N ILE A 957 -32.15 30.29 5.20
CA ILE A 957 -31.19 31.17 4.51
C ILE A 957 -30.77 30.58 3.16
N THR A 958 -30.47 29.29 3.11
CA THR A 958 -30.12 28.59 1.87
C THR A 958 -31.30 28.68 0.87
N LYS A 959 -32.50 28.38 1.30
CA LYS A 959 -33.70 28.52 0.46
C LYS A 959 -33.92 29.97 -0.04
N GLU A 960 -33.75 30.98 0.82
CA GLU A 960 -33.86 32.40 0.46
C GLU A 960 -32.75 32.81 -0.52
N ARG A 961 -31.52 32.39 -0.33
CA ARG A 961 -30.39 32.65 -1.26
C ARG A 961 -30.64 32.03 -2.63
N LEU A 962 -31.06 30.77 -2.69
CA LEU A 962 -31.39 30.09 -3.94
C LEU A 962 -32.58 30.76 -4.64
N ASN A 963 -33.60 31.17 -3.89
CA ASN A 963 -34.74 31.90 -4.47
C ASN A 963 -34.30 33.23 -5.09
N ILE A 964 -33.46 34.00 -4.41
CA ILE A 964 -32.91 35.26 -4.95
C ILE A 964 -32.08 34.98 -6.19
N TRP A 965 -31.19 33.99 -6.13
CA TRP A 965 -30.31 33.60 -7.23
C TRP A 965 -31.09 33.17 -8.48
N ILE A 966 -32.05 32.27 -8.33
CA ILE A 966 -32.90 31.77 -9.42
C ILE A 966 -33.78 32.89 -9.98
N ASN A 967 -34.28 33.77 -9.12
CA ASN A 967 -35.05 34.91 -9.58
C ASN A 967 -34.22 35.92 -10.38
N GLN A 968 -32.93 36.03 -10.16
CA GLN A 968 -32.01 36.86 -10.96
C GLN A 968 -31.75 36.26 -12.36
N GLN A 969 -31.82 34.92 -12.50
CA GLN A 969 -31.63 34.21 -13.77
C GLN A 969 -32.91 34.04 -14.58
N LYS A 970 -34.06 34.46 -14.06
CA LYS A 970 -35.35 34.32 -14.76
C LYS A 970 -35.60 35.39 -15.79
N SER A 971 -35.75 34.99 -17.06
CA SER A 971 -36.64 35.69 -18.02
C SER A 971 -38.07 35.20 -17.78
N LYS A 972 -38.90 36.00 -17.18
CA LYS A 972 -40.37 35.92 -16.98
C LYS A 972 -41.04 34.55 -17.18
N ILE A 973 -41.74 34.09 -16.13
CA ILE A 973 -42.77 33.04 -16.11
C ILE A 973 -42.25 31.60 -15.87
N GLU A 974 -42.00 31.26 -14.59
CA GLU A 974 -42.22 29.91 -14.05
C GLU A 974 -41.99 29.93 -12.54
N GLN A 975 -43.01 29.59 -11.74
CA GLN A 975 -42.84 29.35 -10.30
C GLN A 975 -42.20 27.96 -10.12
N ILE A 976 -40.85 27.91 -9.94
CA ILE A 976 -40.15 26.68 -9.67
C ILE A 976 -39.88 26.64 -8.17
N ASP A 977 -40.35 25.58 -7.50
CA ASP A 977 -39.93 25.32 -6.12
C ASP A 977 -38.50 24.80 -6.15
N CYS A 978 -37.53 25.70 -6.01
CA CYS A 978 -36.12 25.41 -6.16
C CYS A 978 -35.53 24.62 -4.97
N PHE A 979 -36.35 24.28 -3.96
CA PHE A 979 -35.85 23.64 -2.74
C PHE A 979 -36.89 22.72 -2.11
N LYS A 980 -36.72 21.43 -2.26
CA LYS A 980 -37.64 20.39 -1.75
C LYS A 980 -36.94 19.50 -0.72
N ILE A 981 -37.62 19.23 0.37
CA ILE A 981 -37.14 18.31 1.41
C ILE A 981 -38.10 17.13 1.45
N ILE A 982 -37.52 15.91 1.37
CA ILE A 982 -38.26 14.65 1.35
C ILE A 982 -37.75 13.82 2.52
N ASP A 983 -38.65 13.44 3.41
CA ASP A 983 -38.32 12.52 4.52
C ASP A 983 -38.43 11.07 4.01
N LEU A 984 -37.32 10.32 4.08
CA LEU A 984 -37.24 8.95 3.61
C LEU A 984 -37.75 8.00 4.70
N LYS A 985 -38.46 6.98 4.26
CA LYS A 985 -39.00 5.93 5.15
C LYS A 985 -38.54 4.57 4.68
N ASP A 986 -38.35 3.66 5.61
CA ASP A 986 -38.06 2.25 5.33
C ASP A 986 -39.35 1.49 4.95
N GLU A 987 -39.21 0.23 4.59
CA GLU A 987 -40.33 -0.66 4.22
C GLU A 987 -41.37 -0.82 5.34
N ASN A 988 -41.01 -0.50 6.57
CA ASN A 988 -41.90 -0.55 7.76
C ASN A 988 -42.49 0.84 8.12
N GLY A 989 -42.26 1.86 7.27
CA GLY A 989 -42.79 3.20 7.47
C GLY A 989 -41.99 4.06 8.45
N ASN A 990 -40.88 3.58 9.02
CA ASN A 990 -40.05 4.34 9.95
C ASN A 990 -39.13 5.32 9.17
N ALA A 991 -38.82 6.44 9.82
CA ALA A 991 -37.91 7.42 9.25
C ALA A 991 -36.51 6.79 9.04
N SER A 992 -36.02 6.78 7.79
CA SER A 992 -34.79 6.13 7.37
C SER A 992 -33.77 7.10 6.76
N GLY A 993 -34.06 8.39 6.77
CA GLY A 993 -33.17 9.42 6.24
C GLY A 993 -33.84 10.67 5.76
N THR A 994 -33.07 11.53 5.13
CA THR A 994 -33.61 12.77 4.51
C THR A 994 -32.99 12.97 3.14
N ARG A 995 -33.80 13.34 2.16
CA ARG A 995 -33.36 13.78 0.84
C ARG A 995 -33.75 15.24 0.64
N ILE A 996 -32.79 16.04 0.22
CA ILE A 996 -32.99 17.43 -0.15
C ILE A 996 -32.64 17.57 -1.64
N GLU A 997 -33.57 18.10 -2.39
CA GLU A 997 -33.43 18.38 -3.80
C GLU A 997 -33.42 19.89 -4.02
N MET A 998 -32.42 20.37 -4.74
CA MET A 998 -32.20 21.78 -5.01
C MET A 998 -31.97 22.00 -6.49
N ILE A 999 -32.55 23.00 -7.02
CA ILE A 999 -32.27 23.54 -8.35
C ILE A 999 -31.23 24.65 -8.18
N LEU A 1000 -30.09 24.52 -8.82
CA LEU A 1000 -28.99 25.48 -8.72
C LEU A 1000 -29.07 26.58 -9.79
N GLY A 1001 -29.72 26.31 -10.88
CA GLY A 1001 -29.93 27.25 -11.99
C GLY A 1001 -30.15 26.54 -13.30
N LYS A 1002 -30.35 27.30 -14.36
CA LYS A 1002 -30.53 26.78 -15.72
C LYS A 1002 -29.22 26.88 -16.49
N MET A 1003 -28.87 25.82 -17.13
CA MET A 1003 -27.70 25.74 -18.01
C MET A 1003 -28.13 26.29 -19.37
N GLU A 1004 -27.56 27.40 -19.80
CA GLU A 1004 -27.73 27.88 -21.15
C GLU A 1004 -26.85 27.01 -22.05
N LEU A 1005 -27.45 26.19 -22.91
CA LEU A 1005 -26.76 25.53 -24.01
C LEU A 1005 -26.54 26.59 -25.09
N GLU A 1006 -25.28 27.06 -25.28
CA GLU A 1006 -24.90 27.79 -26.48
C GLU A 1006 -25.02 26.90 -27.72
#